data_21f7c6a58ef7a76bcef59c86c296a517
#
_entry.id   21f7c6a58ef7a76bcef59c86c296a517
#
_cell.length_a   1.000
_cell.length_b   1.000
_cell.length_c   1.000
_cell.angle_alpha   90.00
_cell.angle_beta   90.00
_cell.angle_gamma   90.00
#
_symmetry.space_group_name_H-M   'P 1'
#
loop_
_entity.id
_entity.type
_entity.pdbx_description
1 polymer ?
#
loop_
_entity_poly.entity_id
_entity_poly.type
_entity_poly.pdbx_seq_one_letter_code
_entity_poly.pdbx_strand_id
1 'polypeptide(L)'
;MKFFALFIYRPVATILLSVAITLCGILGFRMLPVAPLPQVDFPVIMISASLPGASPETMASSVATPLERSLGRIAGVSEMTSSSSLGSTRIILQFDFDRDINGAARDVQAAINAAQSLLPSGMPSRPTYRKANPSDAPIMILTLTSDTYSQGELYDFASTQLAPTISQIDGVGDVDVGGSSLPAVRVGLNPQALFNQGVSLDDVRTAVSNANVRKPQGALEDGTHRWQIQTNDELKTAAEYQPLIIHYNNGGAVRLGDVATVTDSVQDVRNAGMTNAKPAILLMIRKLPEANIIQTVDSIRAKLPELQETIPAAIDLQIAQDRSPTIRASLEEVEQTLIISVALVILVVFLFLRSGRATIIPAVSVPVSLIGTFAAMYLCGFSLNNLSLMALTIATGFVVDDAIVVLENIARHLEAGMKPLQAALQGTREVGFTVLSMSLSLVAVFLPLLLMGGLPGRLLREFAVTLSVAIGISLLVSLTLTPMMCGWMLKASKPREQKRLRGFGRMLVALQQGYGKSLKWVLNHTRLVGVVLLGTIALNIWLYISIPKTFFPEQDTGVLMGGIQADQSISFQAMRGKLQDFMKIIRDDPAVDNVTGFTGGSRVNSGMMFITLKPRDERSETAQQIIDRLRVKLAKEPGANLFLMAVQDIRVGGRQSNASYQYTLLSDDLAALREWEPKIRKKLATLPELADVNSDQQDNGAEMNLVYDRDTMARLGIDVQAANSLLNNAFGQRQISTIYQPMNQYKVVMEVDPRYTQDISALEKMFVINNEGKAIPLSYFAKWQPANAPLSVNHQGLSAASTISFNLPTGKSLSDASAAIDRAMTQLGVPSTVRGSFAGTAQVFQETMNSQVILIIAAIATVYIVLGILYESYVHPLTILSTLPSAGVGALLALELFNAPFSLIALIGIMLLIGIVKKNAIMMVDFALEAQRHGNLTPQEAIFQACLLRFRPIMMTTLAALFGALPLVLSGGDGSELRQPLGITIVGGLVMSQLLTLYTTPVVYLFFDRLRLRFFA
;
A
#
# COMPACT_ATOMS: atom_id res chain seq x y z
N MET A 1 -0.78 -42.95 -19.97
CA MET A 1 0.03 -43.77 -19.04
C MET A 1 1.26 -44.41 -19.68
N LYS A 2 1.23 -44.81 -20.96
CA LYS A 2 2.41 -45.29 -21.68
C LYS A 2 3.53 -44.23 -21.76
N PHE A 3 3.16 -42.97 -21.76
CA PHE A 3 4.12 -41.85 -21.80
C PHE A 3 5.00 -41.80 -20.54
N PHE A 4 4.45 -42.03 -19.36
CA PHE A 4 5.20 -41.98 -18.10
C PHE A 4 6.09 -43.23 -17.89
N ALA A 5 5.75 -44.38 -18.50
CA ALA A 5 6.61 -45.54 -18.47
C ALA A 5 7.96 -45.31 -19.16
N LEU A 6 7.99 -44.49 -20.20
CA LEU A 6 9.22 -44.12 -20.89
C LEU A 6 10.26 -43.52 -19.94
N PHE A 7 9.83 -42.68 -19.01
CA PHE A 7 10.74 -42.01 -18.04
C PHE A 7 11.31 -42.99 -17.02
N ILE A 8 10.56 -44.04 -16.68
CA ILE A 8 11.02 -45.07 -15.75
C ILE A 8 12.12 -45.93 -16.42
N TYR A 9 11.97 -46.23 -17.68
CA TYR A 9 12.95 -47.05 -18.45
C TYR A 9 14.21 -46.26 -18.83
N ARG A 10 14.15 -44.90 -18.78
CA ARG A 10 15.29 -44.01 -19.13
C ARG A 10 15.72 -43.16 -17.95
N PRO A 11 16.47 -43.72 -16.97
CA PRO A 11 16.78 -42.99 -15.76
C PRO A 11 17.69 -41.80 -16.01
N VAL A 12 18.65 -41.89 -16.93
CA VAL A 12 19.56 -40.79 -17.23
C VAL A 12 18.83 -39.61 -17.86
N ALA A 13 17.92 -39.86 -18.81
CA ALA A 13 17.13 -38.81 -19.44
C ALA A 13 16.24 -38.08 -18.42
N THR A 14 15.61 -38.83 -17.51
CA THR A 14 14.77 -38.26 -16.46
C THR A 14 15.54 -37.43 -15.48
N ILE A 15 16.71 -37.87 -15.05
CA ILE A 15 17.60 -37.11 -14.14
C ILE A 15 18.04 -35.82 -14.81
N LEU A 16 18.46 -35.89 -16.07
CA LEU A 16 18.94 -34.69 -16.79
C LEU A 16 17.82 -33.67 -17.06
N LEU A 17 16.59 -34.12 -17.33
CA LEU A 17 15.45 -33.23 -17.44
C LEU A 17 15.14 -32.55 -16.12
N SER A 18 15.22 -33.26 -15.01
CA SER A 18 15.02 -32.68 -13.68
C SER A 18 16.12 -31.67 -13.33
N VAL A 19 17.36 -31.95 -13.67
CA VAL A 19 18.47 -31.01 -13.53
C VAL A 19 18.27 -29.77 -14.40
N ALA A 20 17.77 -29.94 -15.63
CA ALA A 20 17.48 -28.80 -16.51
C ALA A 20 16.39 -27.89 -15.93
N ILE A 21 15.32 -28.47 -15.40
CA ILE A 21 14.26 -27.70 -14.71
C ILE A 21 14.84 -26.93 -13.52
N THR A 22 15.69 -27.58 -12.71
CA THR A 22 16.32 -26.95 -11.54
C THR A 22 17.26 -25.82 -11.95
N LEU A 23 18.06 -26.00 -13.00
CA LEU A 23 18.95 -24.94 -13.50
C LEU A 23 18.19 -23.76 -14.06
N CYS A 24 17.11 -23.99 -14.82
CA CYS A 24 16.22 -22.92 -15.28
C CYS A 24 15.61 -22.17 -14.11
N GLY A 25 15.22 -22.87 -13.06
CA GLY A 25 14.68 -22.26 -11.85
C GLY A 25 15.69 -21.41 -11.10
N ILE A 26 16.93 -21.88 -10.97
CA ILE A 26 18.01 -21.12 -10.35
C ILE A 26 18.29 -19.84 -11.15
N LEU A 27 18.36 -19.93 -12.45
CA LEU A 27 18.55 -18.77 -13.31
C LEU A 27 17.38 -17.78 -13.15
N GLY A 28 16.16 -18.28 -13.15
CA GLY A 28 14.96 -17.46 -12.92
C GLY A 28 14.98 -16.77 -11.57
N PHE A 29 15.39 -17.45 -10.52
CA PHE A 29 15.51 -16.89 -9.16
C PHE A 29 16.47 -15.70 -9.13
N ARG A 30 17.62 -15.81 -9.79
CA ARG A 30 18.60 -14.72 -9.84
C ARG A 30 18.13 -13.52 -10.65
N MET A 31 17.26 -13.74 -11.62
CA MET A 31 16.74 -12.69 -12.50
C MET A 31 15.46 -12.05 -11.96
N LEU A 32 14.79 -12.66 -10.99
CA LEU A 32 13.56 -12.11 -10.41
C LEU A 32 13.82 -10.83 -9.63
N PRO A 33 13.05 -9.76 -9.88
CA PRO A 33 13.10 -8.57 -9.04
C PRO A 33 12.55 -8.87 -7.65
N VAL A 34 13.05 -8.14 -6.66
CA VAL A 34 12.63 -8.26 -5.26
C VAL A 34 11.68 -7.13 -4.92
N ALA A 35 10.52 -7.44 -4.39
CA ALA A 35 9.49 -6.46 -4.01
C ALA A 35 8.81 -6.88 -2.70
N PRO A 36 8.18 -5.94 -1.95
CA PRO A 36 7.48 -6.32 -0.71
C PRO A 36 6.20 -7.12 -0.97
N LEU A 37 5.47 -6.74 -2.01
CA LEU A 37 4.19 -7.33 -2.43
C LEU A 37 4.11 -7.34 -3.95
N PRO A 38 3.15 -8.06 -4.54
CA PRO A 38 2.85 -7.96 -5.97
C PRO A 38 2.56 -6.52 -6.37
N GLN A 39 2.82 -6.20 -7.63
CA GLN A 39 2.60 -4.88 -8.17
C GLN A 39 1.10 -4.59 -8.30
N VAL A 40 0.59 -3.72 -7.43
CA VAL A 40 -0.85 -3.46 -7.28
C VAL A 40 -1.19 -1.97 -7.28
N ASP A 41 -0.24 -1.11 -7.65
CA ASP A 41 -0.44 0.32 -7.65
C ASP A 41 -1.36 0.75 -8.80
N PHE A 42 -2.32 1.62 -8.49
CA PHE A 42 -3.05 2.33 -9.53
C PHE A 42 -2.17 3.36 -10.19
N PRO A 43 -2.26 3.59 -11.51
CA PRO A 43 -1.65 4.75 -12.12
C PRO A 43 -2.25 6.03 -11.53
N VAL A 44 -1.42 6.88 -10.95
CA VAL A 44 -1.85 8.13 -10.32
C VAL A 44 -0.98 9.27 -10.85
N ILE A 45 -1.62 10.38 -11.19
CA ILE A 45 -0.94 11.61 -11.60
C ILE A 45 -1.41 12.74 -10.71
N MET A 46 -0.47 13.49 -10.18
CA MET A 46 -0.71 14.66 -9.35
C MET A 46 -0.44 15.92 -10.16
N ILE A 47 -1.40 16.84 -10.18
CA ILE A 47 -1.27 18.15 -10.82
C ILE A 47 -1.18 19.21 -9.72
N SER A 48 -0.23 20.10 -9.83
CA SER A 48 -0.02 21.20 -8.89
C SER A 48 -0.08 22.53 -9.61
N ALA A 49 -0.75 23.50 -9.01
CA ALA A 49 -0.82 24.87 -9.48
C ALA A 49 -0.67 25.83 -8.29
N SER A 50 -0.07 26.98 -8.54
CA SER A 50 0.24 27.96 -7.51
C SER A 50 -0.18 29.35 -7.95
N LEU A 51 -0.82 30.08 -7.04
CA LEU A 51 -1.13 31.50 -7.18
C LEU A 51 -0.93 32.16 -5.80
N PRO A 52 0.30 32.63 -5.49
CA PRO A 52 0.62 33.11 -4.15
C PRO A 52 -0.33 34.20 -3.67
N GLY A 53 -0.77 34.08 -2.41
CA GLY A 53 -1.67 35.03 -1.78
C GLY A 53 -3.15 34.83 -2.07
N ALA A 54 -3.53 33.92 -2.96
CA ALA A 54 -4.94 33.64 -3.25
C ALA A 54 -5.59 32.81 -2.12
N SER A 55 -6.81 33.17 -1.76
CA SER A 55 -7.58 32.44 -0.77
C SER A 55 -7.96 31.03 -1.28
N PRO A 56 -8.26 30.08 -0.38
CA PRO A 56 -8.69 28.74 -0.81
C PRO A 56 -9.91 28.76 -1.73
N GLU A 57 -10.86 29.64 -1.49
CA GLU A 57 -12.06 29.80 -2.34
C GLU A 57 -11.70 30.33 -3.73
N THR A 58 -10.79 31.30 -3.80
CA THR A 58 -10.28 31.83 -5.08
C THR A 58 -9.54 30.75 -5.84
N MET A 59 -8.68 30.01 -5.18
CA MET A 59 -7.97 28.87 -5.81
C MET A 59 -8.95 27.85 -6.36
N ALA A 60 -9.95 27.48 -5.58
CA ALA A 60 -10.95 26.50 -6.00
C ALA A 60 -11.74 26.95 -7.22
N SER A 61 -12.17 28.20 -7.26
CA SER A 61 -13.03 28.72 -8.35
C SER A 61 -12.25 29.12 -9.60
N SER A 62 -11.06 29.70 -9.45
CA SER A 62 -10.32 30.28 -10.58
C SER A 62 -9.24 29.34 -11.14
N VAL A 63 -8.72 28.40 -10.36
CA VAL A 63 -7.64 27.49 -10.77
C VAL A 63 -8.14 26.05 -10.80
N ALA A 64 -8.69 25.55 -9.71
CA ALA A 64 -9.08 24.14 -9.61
C ALA A 64 -10.24 23.79 -10.53
N THR A 65 -11.30 24.58 -10.55
CA THR A 65 -12.50 24.30 -11.36
C THR A 65 -12.23 24.26 -12.86
N PRO A 66 -11.50 25.20 -13.47
CA PRO A 66 -11.13 25.11 -14.88
C PRO A 66 -10.28 23.89 -15.21
N LEU A 67 -9.32 23.55 -14.35
CA LEU A 67 -8.49 22.36 -14.50
C LEU A 67 -9.30 21.08 -14.35
N GLU A 68 -10.19 20.99 -13.38
CA GLU A 68 -11.05 19.82 -13.14
C GLU A 68 -11.95 19.54 -14.35
N ARG A 69 -12.53 20.56 -14.94
CA ARG A 69 -13.38 20.40 -16.12
C ARG A 69 -12.59 19.86 -17.31
N SER A 70 -11.38 20.33 -17.52
CA SER A 70 -10.52 19.86 -18.59
C SER A 70 -10.00 18.45 -18.33
N LEU A 71 -9.53 18.16 -17.11
CA LEU A 71 -8.99 16.87 -16.73
C LEU A 71 -10.05 15.78 -16.62
N GLY A 72 -11.26 16.11 -16.25
CA GLY A 72 -12.37 15.17 -16.12
C GLY A 72 -12.82 14.54 -17.43
N ARG A 73 -12.36 15.05 -18.57
CA ARG A 73 -12.65 14.48 -19.89
C ARG A 73 -11.64 13.41 -20.35
N ILE A 74 -10.59 13.19 -19.60
CA ILE A 74 -9.57 12.21 -19.95
C ILE A 74 -10.12 10.80 -19.78
N ALA A 75 -9.89 9.95 -20.76
CA ALA A 75 -10.34 8.56 -20.72
C ALA A 75 -9.59 7.76 -19.65
N GLY A 76 -10.29 6.88 -18.96
CA GLY A 76 -9.69 5.99 -17.98
C GLY A 76 -9.53 6.57 -16.58
N VAL A 77 -10.03 7.78 -16.31
CA VAL A 77 -10.01 8.37 -14.97
C VAL A 77 -11.08 7.68 -14.11
N SER A 78 -10.63 6.97 -13.07
CA SER A 78 -11.54 6.33 -12.12
C SER A 78 -11.94 7.25 -10.98
N GLU A 79 -11.06 8.15 -10.56
CA GLU A 79 -11.31 9.09 -9.47
C GLU A 79 -10.52 10.38 -9.68
N MET A 80 -11.14 11.51 -9.46
CA MET A 80 -10.51 12.83 -9.46
C MET A 80 -10.82 13.54 -8.15
N THR A 81 -9.79 13.90 -7.41
CA THR A 81 -9.91 14.66 -6.17
C THR A 81 -9.09 15.93 -6.27
N SER A 82 -9.57 16.99 -5.66
CA SER A 82 -8.81 18.23 -5.56
C SER A 82 -8.82 18.78 -4.15
N SER A 83 -7.76 19.49 -3.80
CA SER A 83 -7.64 20.24 -2.56
C SER A 83 -7.03 21.58 -2.87
N SER A 84 -7.76 22.65 -2.58
CA SER A 84 -7.32 24.03 -2.74
C SER A 84 -7.10 24.65 -1.37
N SER A 85 -5.91 25.19 -1.16
CA SER A 85 -5.50 25.84 0.08
C SER A 85 -4.93 27.23 -0.24
N LEU A 86 -4.37 27.92 0.74
CA LEU A 86 -3.82 29.23 0.53
C LEU A 86 -2.73 29.23 -0.54
N GLY A 87 -3.02 29.83 -1.68
CA GLY A 87 -2.08 30.01 -2.78
C GLY A 87 -1.72 28.75 -3.57
N SER A 88 -2.33 27.61 -3.29
CA SER A 88 -2.02 26.39 -4.03
C SER A 88 -3.23 25.49 -4.25
N THR A 89 -3.20 24.75 -5.35
CA THR A 89 -4.19 23.73 -5.69
C THR A 89 -3.47 22.46 -6.08
N ARG A 90 -3.93 21.35 -5.55
CA ARG A 90 -3.45 20.02 -5.91
C ARG A 90 -4.62 19.18 -6.41
N ILE A 91 -4.49 18.63 -7.61
CA ILE A 91 -5.48 17.74 -8.22
C ILE A 91 -4.84 16.38 -8.39
N ILE A 92 -5.54 15.33 -7.98
CA ILE A 92 -5.06 13.96 -8.06
C ILE A 92 -5.98 13.18 -8.96
N LEU A 93 -5.42 12.59 -10.02
CA LEU A 93 -6.14 11.72 -10.94
C LEU A 93 -5.69 10.29 -10.72
N GLN A 94 -6.62 9.43 -10.36
CA GLN A 94 -6.42 8.00 -10.31
C GLN A 94 -7.02 7.39 -11.58
N PHE A 95 -6.22 6.59 -12.28
CA PHE A 95 -6.63 5.92 -13.51
C PHE A 95 -6.93 4.46 -13.25
N ASP A 96 -7.63 3.82 -14.18
CA ASP A 96 -7.85 2.39 -14.15
C ASP A 96 -6.52 1.61 -14.28
N PHE A 97 -6.46 0.41 -13.75
CA PHE A 97 -5.24 -0.42 -13.78
C PHE A 97 -4.68 -0.63 -15.19
N ASP A 98 -5.55 -0.69 -16.19
CA ASP A 98 -5.15 -0.98 -17.57
C ASP A 98 -4.62 0.25 -18.32
N ARG A 99 -4.73 1.43 -17.71
CA ARG A 99 -4.28 2.67 -18.33
C ARG A 99 -2.75 2.79 -18.23
N ASP A 100 -2.10 3.02 -19.37
CA ASP A 100 -0.67 3.33 -19.38
C ASP A 100 -0.42 4.73 -18.79
N ILE A 101 0.45 4.80 -17.79
CA ILE A 101 0.75 6.06 -17.10
C ILE A 101 1.39 7.09 -18.03
N ASN A 102 2.20 6.68 -18.98
CA ASN A 102 2.84 7.61 -19.94
C ASN A 102 1.83 8.19 -20.91
N GLY A 103 0.90 7.38 -21.40
CA GLY A 103 -0.22 7.85 -22.21
C GLY A 103 -1.14 8.78 -21.43
N ALA A 104 -1.44 8.43 -20.18
CA ALA A 104 -2.21 9.27 -19.27
C ALA A 104 -1.53 10.62 -19.01
N ALA A 105 -0.22 10.63 -18.82
CA ALA A 105 0.55 11.86 -18.62
C ALA A 105 0.49 12.79 -19.84
N ARG A 106 0.54 12.25 -21.05
CA ARG A 106 0.36 13.03 -22.28
C ARG A 106 -1.02 13.66 -22.35
N ASP A 107 -2.06 12.90 -22.00
CA ASP A 107 -3.44 13.41 -21.97
C ASP A 107 -3.63 14.49 -20.90
N VAL A 108 -3.00 14.32 -19.74
CA VAL A 108 -2.98 15.33 -18.67
C VAL A 108 -2.33 16.62 -19.15
N GLN A 109 -1.18 16.55 -19.80
CA GLN A 109 -0.51 17.75 -20.32
C GLN A 109 -1.35 18.44 -21.39
N ALA A 110 -2.00 17.69 -22.26
CA ALA A 110 -2.92 18.24 -23.26
C ALA A 110 -4.10 18.95 -22.59
N ALA A 111 -4.66 18.36 -21.54
CA ALA A 111 -5.77 18.96 -20.78
C ALA A 111 -5.33 20.25 -20.05
N ILE A 112 -4.14 20.27 -19.48
CA ILE A 112 -3.56 21.46 -18.85
C ILE A 112 -3.40 22.57 -19.88
N ASN A 113 -2.87 22.27 -21.05
CA ASN A 113 -2.71 23.23 -22.13
C ASN A 113 -4.05 23.78 -22.60
N ALA A 114 -5.08 22.93 -22.70
CA ALA A 114 -6.44 23.36 -23.07
C ALA A 114 -7.08 24.31 -22.06
N ALA A 115 -6.77 24.12 -20.79
CA ALA A 115 -7.29 24.96 -19.70
C ALA A 115 -6.52 26.26 -19.50
N GLN A 116 -5.35 26.41 -20.13
CA GLN A 116 -4.44 27.54 -19.88
C GLN A 116 -5.09 28.91 -20.09
N SER A 117 -5.94 29.06 -21.09
CA SER A 117 -6.61 30.33 -21.39
C SER A 117 -7.66 30.74 -20.33
N LEU A 118 -8.12 29.77 -19.52
CA LEU A 118 -9.11 30.01 -18.47
C LEU A 118 -8.48 30.31 -17.12
N LEU A 119 -7.15 30.11 -16.99
CA LEU A 119 -6.44 30.32 -15.75
C LEU A 119 -6.06 31.78 -15.53
N PRO A 120 -5.90 32.22 -14.26
CA PRO A 120 -5.51 33.61 -13.96
C PRO A 120 -4.14 33.98 -14.56
N SER A 121 -4.02 35.21 -15.02
CA SER A 121 -2.78 35.72 -15.62
C SER A 121 -1.65 35.98 -14.62
N GLY A 122 -1.96 36.03 -13.32
CA GLY A 122 -0.99 36.31 -12.26
C GLY A 122 -0.23 35.09 -11.72
N MET A 123 -0.41 33.93 -12.32
CA MET A 123 0.27 32.71 -11.89
C MET A 123 1.76 32.77 -12.23
N PRO A 124 2.66 32.51 -11.27
CA PRO A 124 4.09 32.56 -11.51
C PRO A 124 4.61 31.46 -12.42
N SER A 125 3.91 30.34 -12.51
CA SER A 125 4.21 29.23 -13.39
C SER A 125 2.93 28.55 -13.87
N ARG A 126 3.03 27.81 -14.96
CA ARG A 126 1.93 26.99 -15.45
C ARG A 126 1.76 25.79 -14.53
N PRO A 127 0.54 25.20 -14.45
CA PRO A 127 0.33 23.94 -13.73
C PRO A 127 1.30 22.86 -14.22
N THR A 128 1.82 22.11 -13.27
CA THR A 128 2.75 21.01 -13.53
C THR A 128 2.14 19.70 -13.04
N TYR A 129 2.57 18.60 -13.64
CA TYR A 129 2.17 17.27 -13.19
C TYR A 129 3.36 16.42 -12.75
N ARG A 130 3.10 15.45 -11.89
CA ARG A 130 4.05 14.43 -11.47
C ARG A 130 3.36 13.07 -11.49
N LYS A 131 4.09 12.04 -11.91
CA LYS A 131 3.62 10.65 -11.90
C LYS A 131 3.91 10.05 -10.53
N ALA A 132 3.23 10.52 -9.52
CA ALA A 132 3.40 10.05 -8.14
C ALA A 132 2.09 10.16 -7.38
N ASN A 133 1.87 9.25 -6.43
CA ASN A 133 0.74 9.31 -5.53
C ASN A 133 1.17 10.04 -4.26
N PRO A 134 0.64 11.24 -3.97
CA PRO A 134 1.04 12.00 -2.79
C PRO A 134 0.57 11.38 -1.48
N SER A 135 -0.37 10.44 -1.51
CA SER A 135 -0.81 9.71 -0.32
C SER A 135 0.16 8.60 0.09
N ASP A 136 1.02 8.16 -0.81
CA ASP A 136 2.04 7.18 -0.50
C ASP A 136 3.14 7.78 0.37
N ALA A 137 3.65 6.98 1.29
CA ALA A 137 4.80 7.37 2.07
C ALA A 137 6.05 7.44 1.17
N PRO A 138 6.99 8.35 1.43
CA PRO A 138 8.26 8.38 0.70
C PRO A 138 9.00 7.05 0.85
N ILE A 139 9.64 6.61 -0.22
CA ILE A 139 10.48 5.41 -0.19
C ILE A 139 11.83 5.68 0.47
N MET A 140 12.29 6.92 0.39
CA MET A 140 13.52 7.38 1.00
C MET A 140 13.40 8.86 1.33
N ILE A 141 13.96 9.28 2.46
CA ILE A 141 14.08 10.68 2.84
C ILE A 141 15.57 10.97 3.04
N LEU A 142 16.07 11.96 2.30
CA LEU A 142 17.41 12.50 2.44
C LEU A 142 17.34 13.81 3.20
N THR A 143 18.32 14.06 4.05
CA THR A 143 18.41 15.32 4.80
C THR A 143 19.71 16.05 4.49
N LEU A 144 19.61 17.35 4.33
CA LEU A 144 20.75 18.25 4.24
C LEU A 144 20.81 19.10 5.49
N THR A 145 21.91 19.05 6.19
CA THR A 145 22.19 19.89 7.35
C THR A 145 23.55 20.57 7.19
N SER A 146 23.70 21.77 7.74
CA SER A 146 24.99 22.48 7.75
C SER A 146 25.01 23.50 8.88
N ASP A 147 26.19 23.67 9.45
CA ASP A 147 26.44 24.73 10.44
C ASP A 147 26.84 26.05 9.76
N THR A 148 27.22 26.01 8.49
CA THR A 148 27.76 27.17 7.75
C THR A 148 26.77 27.73 6.73
N TYR A 149 26.04 26.87 6.02
CA TYR A 149 25.09 27.29 5.00
C TYR A 149 23.72 27.57 5.60
N SER A 150 23.03 28.58 5.07
CA SER A 150 21.66 28.90 5.46
C SER A 150 20.67 27.87 4.92
N GLN A 151 19.49 27.82 5.51
CA GLN A 151 18.43 26.90 5.02
C GLN A 151 18.03 27.19 3.57
N GLY A 152 18.02 28.43 3.15
CA GLY A 152 17.76 28.82 1.76
C GLY A 152 18.82 28.29 0.79
N GLU A 153 20.09 28.39 1.17
CA GLU A 153 21.20 27.84 0.37
C GLU A 153 21.14 26.32 0.28
N LEU A 154 20.83 25.63 1.38
CA LEU A 154 20.63 24.19 1.39
C LEU A 154 19.46 23.77 0.50
N TYR A 155 18.37 24.52 0.55
CA TYR A 155 17.21 24.28 -0.31
C TYR A 155 17.58 24.47 -1.79
N ASP A 156 18.37 25.47 -2.10
CA ASP A 156 18.84 25.72 -3.47
C ASP A 156 19.67 24.55 -4.00
N PHE A 157 20.64 24.06 -3.23
CA PHE A 157 21.40 22.86 -3.59
C PHE A 157 20.48 21.64 -3.79
N ALA A 158 19.53 21.45 -2.88
CA ALA A 158 18.61 20.33 -2.94
C ALA A 158 17.70 20.39 -4.17
N SER A 159 17.07 21.53 -4.42
CA SER A 159 16.09 21.69 -5.49
C SER A 159 16.70 21.86 -6.87
N THR A 160 17.90 22.40 -6.96
CA THR A 160 18.55 22.72 -8.25
C THR A 160 19.49 21.62 -8.72
N GLN A 161 20.20 20.97 -7.82
CA GLN A 161 21.23 19.97 -8.18
C GLN A 161 20.81 18.56 -7.82
N LEU A 162 20.32 18.32 -6.59
CA LEU A 162 20.03 16.98 -6.12
C LEU A 162 18.70 16.44 -6.65
N ALA A 163 17.62 17.20 -6.50
CA ALA A 163 16.30 16.75 -6.90
C ALA A 163 16.18 16.43 -8.41
N PRO A 164 16.68 17.26 -9.33
CA PRO A 164 16.63 16.92 -10.75
C PRO A 164 17.42 15.67 -11.11
N THR A 165 18.58 15.47 -10.51
CA THR A 165 19.41 14.27 -10.75
C THR A 165 18.75 13.02 -10.21
N ILE A 166 18.17 13.08 -9.02
CA ILE A 166 17.45 11.95 -8.42
C ILE A 166 16.18 11.64 -9.20
N SER A 167 15.48 12.67 -9.69
CA SER A 167 14.26 12.50 -10.50
C SER A 167 14.50 11.76 -11.82
N GLN A 168 15.70 11.75 -12.33
CA GLN A 168 16.08 11.03 -13.56
C GLN A 168 16.34 9.54 -13.31
N ILE A 169 16.49 9.12 -12.07
CA ILE A 169 16.70 7.71 -11.74
C ILE A 169 15.43 6.94 -12.07
N ASP A 170 15.62 5.77 -12.69
CA ASP A 170 14.50 4.91 -13.05
C ASP A 170 13.71 4.47 -11.81
N GLY A 171 12.41 4.62 -11.88
CA GLY A 171 11.50 4.29 -10.79
C GLY A 171 11.15 5.45 -9.85
N VAL A 172 11.84 6.59 -9.94
CA VAL A 172 11.50 7.78 -9.16
C VAL A 172 10.37 8.54 -9.83
N GLY A 173 9.29 8.78 -9.10
CA GLY A 173 8.12 9.54 -9.58
C GLY A 173 8.20 11.02 -9.26
N ASP A 174 8.64 11.35 -8.06
CA ASP A 174 8.75 12.72 -7.59
C ASP A 174 9.81 12.83 -6.49
N VAL A 175 10.46 13.98 -6.43
CA VAL A 175 11.34 14.38 -5.33
C VAL A 175 10.81 15.70 -4.79
N ASP A 176 10.17 15.65 -3.65
CA ASP A 176 9.60 16.81 -2.99
C ASP A 176 10.63 17.38 -1.99
N VAL A 177 10.96 18.64 -2.14
CA VAL A 177 11.94 19.32 -1.27
C VAL A 177 11.18 20.19 -0.26
N GLY A 178 11.39 19.94 1.01
CA GLY A 178 10.73 20.66 2.10
C GLY A 178 11.71 21.25 3.08
N GLY A 179 11.21 22.17 3.89
CA GLY A 179 11.94 22.76 4.99
C GLY A 179 12.38 24.22 4.79
N SER A 180 12.34 24.72 3.57
CA SER A 180 12.59 26.12 3.23
C SER A 180 12.07 26.43 1.83
N SER A 181 12.57 27.48 1.22
CA SER A 181 12.31 27.87 -0.17
C SER A 181 13.58 28.43 -0.79
N LEU A 182 13.55 28.70 -2.11
CA LEU A 182 14.70 29.24 -2.82
C LEU A 182 15.14 30.60 -2.24
N PRO A 183 16.43 30.92 -2.28
CA PRO A 183 16.92 32.24 -1.91
C PRO A 183 16.22 33.34 -2.70
N ALA A 184 15.91 34.43 -2.06
CA ALA A 184 15.27 35.57 -2.67
C ALA A 184 15.68 36.84 -1.97
N VAL A 185 15.65 37.94 -2.71
CA VAL A 185 15.76 39.30 -2.10
C VAL A 185 14.36 39.67 -1.63
N ARG A 186 14.22 39.96 -0.35
CA ARG A 186 12.94 40.39 0.23
C ARG A 186 12.95 41.88 0.50
N VAL A 187 11.94 42.57 -0.02
CA VAL A 187 11.69 43.98 0.19
C VAL A 187 10.57 44.14 1.21
N GLY A 188 10.92 44.46 2.43
CA GLY A 188 9.97 44.72 3.52
C GLY A 188 9.62 46.20 3.58
N LEU A 189 8.46 46.59 3.10
CA LEU A 189 8.05 47.98 2.98
C LEU A 189 7.68 48.56 4.34
N ASN A 190 8.02 49.86 4.51
CA ASN A 190 7.56 50.66 5.64
C ASN A 190 6.43 51.57 5.16
N PRO A 191 5.17 51.29 5.50
CA PRO A 191 4.02 52.05 4.96
C PRO A 191 4.02 53.51 5.40
N GLN A 192 4.50 53.82 6.60
CA GLN A 192 4.56 55.17 7.07
C GLN A 192 5.59 56.01 6.32
N ALA A 193 6.78 55.44 6.06
CA ALA A 193 7.79 56.07 5.24
C ALA A 193 7.32 56.35 3.82
N LEU A 194 6.62 55.37 3.21
CA LEU A 194 6.02 55.54 1.89
C LEU A 194 4.96 56.62 1.87
N PHE A 195 4.10 56.67 2.90
CA PHE A 195 3.07 57.71 3.02
C PHE A 195 3.69 59.10 3.12
N ASN A 196 4.72 59.24 3.93
CA ASN A 196 5.40 60.52 4.13
C ASN A 196 6.11 61.00 2.86
N GLN A 197 6.58 60.09 2.04
CA GLN A 197 7.25 60.42 0.76
C GLN A 197 6.27 60.54 -0.42
N GLY A 198 4.99 60.22 -0.24
CA GLY A 198 4.02 60.24 -1.30
C GLY A 198 4.25 59.17 -2.39
N VAL A 199 4.85 58.07 -2.02
CA VAL A 199 5.17 56.96 -2.92
C VAL A 199 4.20 55.80 -2.63
N SER A 200 3.53 55.27 -3.65
CA SER A 200 2.67 54.11 -3.48
C SER A 200 3.48 52.81 -3.43
N LEU A 201 2.86 51.76 -2.88
CA LEU A 201 3.46 50.42 -2.92
C LEU A 201 3.63 49.94 -4.38
N ASP A 202 2.73 50.32 -5.26
CA ASP A 202 2.80 49.97 -6.68
C ASP A 202 3.94 50.69 -7.39
N ASP A 203 4.29 51.93 -7.00
CA ASP A 203 5.44 52.66 -7.55
C ASP A 203 6.74 51.92 -7.18
N VAL A 204 6.87 51.40 -5.96
CA VAL A 204 8.00 50.59 -5.54
C VAL A 204 8.09 49.30 -6.37
N ARG A 205 6.99 48.63 -6.52
CA ARG A 205 6.91 47.41 -7.33
C ARG A 205 7.40 47.67 -8.75
N THR A 206 6.88 48.71 -9.37
CA THR A 206 7.26 49.06 -10.74
C THR A 206 8.73 49.43 -10.86
N ALA A 207 9.25 50.19 -9.94
CA ALA A 207 10.67 50.59 -9.93
C ALA A 207 11.60 49.37 -9.79
N VAL A 208 11.29 48.47 -8.88
CA VAL A 208 12.09 47.24 -8.67
C VAL A 208 11.95 46.28 -9.85
N SER A 209 10.76 46.14 -10.39
CA SER A 209 10.51 45.31 -11.57
C SER A 209 11.28 45.79 -12.80
N ASN A 210 11.36 47.12 -12.99
CA ASN A 210 12.06 47.72 -14.12
C ASN A 210 13.59 47.74 -13.93
N ALA A 211 14.09 47.53 -12.72
CA ALA A 211 15.53 47.56 -12.43
C ALA A 211 16.28 46.36 -13.03
N ASN A 212 15.60 45.22 -13.22
CA ASN A 212 16.19 44.00 -13.78
C ASN A 212 15.35 43.55 -14.96
N VAL A 213 15.62 44.05 -16.16
CA VAL A 213 14.93 43.64 -17.36
C VAL A 213 15.96 43.12 -18.38
N ARG A 214 15.92 41.82 -18.66
CA ARG A 214 16.77 41.22 -19.69
C ARG A 214 16.17 41.42 -21.07
N LYS A 215 16.88 42.19 -21.89
CA LYS A 215 16.52 42.37 -23.31
C LYS A 215 17.75 42.07 -24.19
N PRO A 216 17.56 41.49 -25.37
CA PRO A 216 18.65 41.29 -26.29
C PRO A 216 19.25 42.64 -26.71
N GLN A 217 20.55 42.78 -26.63
CA GLN A 217 21.25 44.06 -26.89
C GLN A 217 21.95 44.08 -28.25
N GLY A 218 22.09 42.90 -28.89
CA GLY A 218 22.65 42.80 -30.21
C GLY A 218 24.18 42.87 -30.30
N ALA A 219 24.67 43.24 -31.43
CA ALA A 219 26.09 43.29 -31.72
C ALA A 219 26.40 44.41 -32.72
N LEU A 220 27.61 44.88 -32.65
CA LEU A 220 28.19 45.75 -33.66
C LEU A 220 29.07 44.92 -34.59
N GLU A 221 29.04 45.20 -35.87
CA GLU A 221 29.84 44.47 -36.85
C GLU A 221 30.42 45.45 -37.85
N ASP A 222 31.73 45.27 -38.15
CA ASP A 222 32.36 45.86 -39.31
C ASP A 222 32.66 44.73 -40.33
N GLY A 223 33.42 45.00 -41.36
CA GLY A 223 33.76 44.03 -42.39
C GLY A 223 34.66 42.88 -41.92
N THR A 224 35.19 42.91 -40.66
CA THR A 224 36.16 41.93 -40.17
C THR A 224 35.90 41.49 -38.72
N HIS A 225 35.26 42.32 -37.93
CA HIS A 225 35.05 42.07 -36.49
C HIS A 225 33.59 42.15 -36.07
N ARG A 226 33.28 41.44 -35.03
CA ARG A 226 31.98 41.49 -34.36
C ARG A 226 32.18 41.72 -32.85
N TRP A 227 31.46 42.69 -32.30
CA TRP A 227 31.46 42.99 -30.91
C TRP A 227 30.05 42.78 -30.35
N GLN A 228 29.93 41.85 -29.40
CA GLN A 228 28.67 41.67 -28.67
C GLN A 228 28.51 42.81 -27.66
N ILE A 229 27.35 43.41 -27.65
CA ILE A 229 27.01 44.45 -26.66
C ILE A 229 26.56 43.78 -25.38
N GLN A 230 27.12 44.20 -24.25
CA GLN A 230 26.74 43.70 -22.92
C GLN A 230 26.72 44.87 -21.97
N THR A 231 25.72 44.87 -21.06
CA THR A 231 25.56 45.87 -20.00
C THR A 231 25.77 45.20 -18.64
N ASN A 232 25.99 46.01 -17.60
CA ASN A 232 26.16 45.55 -16.21
C ASN A 232 24.96 45.93 -15.33
N ASP A 233 23.78 45.87 -15.89
CA ASP A 233 22.55 46.43 -15.33
C ASP A 233 21.78 45.49 -14.37
N GLU A 234 22.30 44.31 -14.08
CA GLU A 234 21.62 43.38 -13.19
C GLU A 234 21.99 43.58 -11.74
N LEU A 235 20.96 43.79 -10.91
CA LEU A 235 21.06 43.78 -9.47
C LEU A 235 20.82 42.35 -8.95
N LYS A 236 21.67 41.87 -8.03
CA LYS A 236 21.67 40.49 -7.59
C LYS A 236 21.50 40.28 -6.10
N THR A 237 21.89 41.26 -5.29
CA THR A 237 21.90 41.16 -3.83
C THR A 237 21.08 42.28 -3.21
N ALA A 238 20.70 42.09 -1.95
CA ALA A 238 19.99 43.13 -1.19
C ALA A 238 20.78 44.42 -1.11
N ALA A 239 22.11 44.35 -0.91
CA ALA A 239 22.99 45.52 -0.87
C ALA A 239 22.98 46.32 -2.17
N GLU A 240 22.83 45.66 -3.31
CA GLU A 240 22.73 46.31 -4.60
C GLU A 240 21.37 46.97 -4.83
N TYR A 241 20.29 46.43 -4.25
CA TYR A 241 18.94 46.98 -4.35
C TYR A 241 18.72 48.19 -3.40
N GLN A 242 19.37 48.22 -2.27
CA GLN A 242 19.15 49.30 -1.29
C GLN A 242 19.34 50.72 -1.85
N PRO A 243 20.36 51.02 -2.67
CA PRO A 243 20.54 52.34 -3.23
C PRO A 243 19.67 52.65 -4.44
N LEU A 244 18.83 51.71 -4.89
CA LEU A 244 17.96 51.89 -6.06
C LEU A 244 17.06 53.11 -5.86
N ILE A 245 17.07 54.04 -6.80
CA ILE A 245 16.20 55.22 -6.79
C ILE A 245 14.82 54.80 -7.31
N ILE A 246 13.80 54.92 -6.48
CA ILE A 246 12.43 54.53 -6.80
C ILE A 246 11.55 55.75 -7.19
N HIS A 247 11.88 56.92 -6.71
CA HIS A 247 11.10 58.13 -6.98
C HIS A 247 11.94 59.40 -6.71
N TYR A 248 11.59 60.45 -7.40
CA TYR A 248 12.11 61.79 -7.08
C TYR A 248 11.01 62.64 -6.47
N ASN A 249 11.26 63.19 -5.29
CA ASN A 249 10.35 64.05 -4.59
C ASN A 249 11.00 65.40 -4.39
N ASN A 250 10.45 66.43 -5.03
CA ASN A 250 10.96 67.83 -4.95
C ASN A 250 12.47 67.95 -5.24
N GLY A 251 12.98 67.19 -6.18
CA GLY A 251 14.40 67.17 -6.56
C GLY A 251 15.30 66.29 -5.67
N GLY A 252 14.74 65.63 -4.66
CA GLY A 252 15.45 64.68 -3.81
C GLY A 252 15.15 63.24 -4.28
N ALA A 253 16.19 62.41 -4.33
CA ALA A 253 16.03 61.02 -4.65
C ALA A 253 15.52 60.23 -3.45
N VAL A 254 14.43 59.49 -3.65
CA VAL A 254 13.93 58.48 -2.68
C VAL A 254 14.50 57.13 -3.08
N ARG A 255 15.32 56.57 -2.23
CA ARG A 255 15.96 55.29 -2.45
C ARG A 255 15.15 54.18 -1.79
N LEU A 256 15.27 52.93 -2.31
CA LEU A 256 14.57 51.80 -1.75
C LEU A 256 14.88 51.57 -0.27
N GLY A 257 16.12 51.75 0.14
CA GLY A 257 16.54 51.66 1.54
C GLY A 257 15.92 52.70 2.48
N ASP A 258 15.40 53.81 1.93
CA ASP A 258 14.74 54.85 2.74
C ASP A 258 13.30 54.48 3.14
N VAL A 259 12.65 53.60 2.35
CA VAL A 259 11.23 53.25 2.52
C VAL A 259 11.02 51.74 2.75
N ALA A 260 12.10 50.96 2.73
CA ALA A 260 12.01 49.52 2.87
C ALA A 260 13.26 48.95 3.53
N THR A 261 13.12 47.83 4.19
CA THR A 261 14.22 46.99 4.64
C THR A 261 14.44 45.90 3.58
N VAL A 262 15.60 45.92 2.95
CA VAL A 262 15.94 44.94 1.90
C VAL A 262 16.92 43.94 2.47
N THR A 263 16.58 42.65 2.39
CA THR A 263 17.37 41.56 2.95
C THR A 263 17.52 40.43 1.97
N ASP A 264 18.66 39.74 2.03
CA ASP A 264 18.86 38.45 1.36
C ASP A 264 18.25 37.36 2.25
N SER A 265 17.18 36.75 1.78
CA SER A 265 16.38 35.78 2.50
C SER A 265 15.87 34.68 1.56
N VAL A 266 14.67 34.24 1.75
CA VAL A 266 14.05 33.18 0.96
C VAL A 266 12.70 33.64 0.42
N GLN A 267 12.20 32.97 -0.62
CA GLN A 267 10.92 33.32 -1.24
C GLN A 267 9.75 33.23 -0.28
N ASP A 268 9.73 32.20 0.55
CA ASP A 268 8.70 31.98 1.55
C ASP A 268 9.35 31.66 2.89
N VAL A 269 9.22 32.60 3.84
CA VAL A 269 9.80 32.46 5.18
C VAL A 269 8.96 31.58 6.11
N ARG A 270 7.75 31.19 5.67
CA ARG A 270 6.81 30.35 6.43
C ARG A 270 7.01 28.88 6.14
N ASN A 271 8.24 28.39 6.22
CA ASN A 271 8.62 27.00 6.07
C ASN A 271 9.64 26.63 7.15
N ALA A 272 9.49 25.43 7.70
CA ALA A 272 10.45 24.87 8.63
C ALA A 272 10.57 23.37 8.40
N GLY A 273 11.80 22.88 8.41
CA GLY A 273 12.10 21.46 8.36
C GLY A 273 13.13 21.10 9.40
N MET A 274 12.98 19.92 10.00
CA MET A 274 13.85 19.47 11.07
C MET A 274 14.13 17.99 10.94
N THR A 275 15.34 17.60 11.32
CA THR A 275 15.70 16.20 11.55
C THR A 275 16.25 16.09 12.97
N ASN A 276 15.62 15.25 13.79
CA ASN A 276 15.87 15.17 15.22
C ASN A 276 15.76 16.53 15.91
N ALA A 277 16.85 17.15 16.29
CA ALA A 277 16.82 18.46 16.94
C ALA A 277 17.41 19.58 16.06
N LYS A 278 17.79 19.27 14.82
CA LYS A 278 18.48 20.23 13.94
C LYS A 278 17.59 20.68 12.80
N PRO A 279 17.64 21.97 12.43
CA PRO A 279 17.04 22.41 11.18
C PRO A 279 17.65 21.68 9.99
N ALA A 280 16.83 21.25 9.07
CA ALA A 280 17.25 20.47 7.91
C ALA A 280 16.38 20.74 6.70
N ILE A 281 16.94 20.51 5.53
CA ILE A 281 16.19 20.41 4.28
C ILE A 281 15.93 18.92 4.01
N LEU A 282 14.69 18.60 3.70
CA LEU A 282 14.23 17.25 3.46
C LEU A 282 13.99 17.02 1.98
N LEU A 283 14.55 15.95 1.44
CA LEU A 283 14.23 15.46 0.10
C LEU A 283 13.40 14.18 0.28
N MET A 284 12.12 14.28 0.00
CA MET A 284 11.18 13.17 0.12
C MET A 284 11.00 12.55 -1.26
N ILE A 285 11.48 11.33 -1.43
CA ILE A 285 11.49 10.64 -2.71
C ILE A 285 10.32 9.67 -2.75
N ARG A 286 9.44 9.85 -3.74
CA ARG A 286 8.31 8.95 -4.02
C ARG A 286 8.57 8.17 -5.29
N LYS A 287 8.15 6.91 -5.29
CA LYS A 287 8.28 6.05 -6.47
C LYS A 287 7.23 6.39 -7.52
N LEU A 288 7.51 6.06 -8.77
CA LEU A 288 6.49 5.98 -9.81
C LEU A 288 5.46 4.91 -9.41
N PRO A 289 4.16 5.13 -9.68
CA PRO A 289 3.21 4.02 -9.62
C PRO A 289 3.73 2.87 -10.49
N GLU A 290 3.60 1.65 -9.98
CA GLU A 290 4.09 0.42 -10.62
C GLU A 290 5.62 0.22 -10.60
N ALA A 291 6.39 1.10 -9.99
CA ALA A 291 7.83 0.91 -9.83
C ALA A 291 8.17 -0.03 -8.65
N ASN A 292 9.32 -0.66 -8.75
CA ASN A 292 9.84 -1.53 -7.69
C ASN A 292 10.59 -0.70 -6.65
N ILE A 293 10.15 -0.73 -5.40
CA ILE A 293 10.77 0.02 -4.30
C ILE A 293 12.25 -0.35 -4.11
N ILE A 294 12.56 -1.64 -4.09
CA ILE A 294 13.91 -2.13 -3.78
C ILE A 294 14.89 -1.71 -4.87
N GLN A 295 14.51 -1.88 -6.13
CA GLN A 295 15.36 -1.46 -7.26
C GLN A 295 15.57 0.05 -7.28
N THR A 296 14.52 0.81 -7.02
CA THR A 296 14.58 2.28 -6.99
C THR A 296 15.49 2.76 -5.87
N VAL A 297 15.34 2.23 -4.66
CA VAL A 297 16.17 2.59 -3.52
C VAL A 297 17.64 2.21 -3.75
N ASP A 298 17.91 1.04 -4.32
CA ASP A 298 19.27 0.62 -4.64
C ASP A 298 19.92 1.54 -5.68
N SER A 299 19.16 1.95 -6.70
CA SER A 299 19.62 2.90 -7.72
C SER A 299 19.96 4.26 -7.12
N ILE A 300 19.12 4.74 -6.18
CA ILE A 300 19.37 6.00 -5.46
C ILE A 300 20.63 5.89 -4.62
N ARG A 301 20.80 4.82 -3.85
CA ARG A 301 21.99 4.59 -3.03
C ARG A 301 23.27 4.55 -3.85
N ALA A 302 23.21 3.94 -5.03
CA ALA A 302 24.36 3.89 -5.95
C ALA A 302 24.75 5.28 -6.48
N LYS A 303 23.78 6.20 -6.60
CA LYS A 303 24.00 7.58 -7.04
C LYS A 303 24.50 8.51 -5.92
N LEU A 304 24.26 8.19 -4.65
CA LEU A 304 24.56 9.10 -3.53
C LEU A 304 26.03 9.53 -3.44
N PRO A 305 27.06 8.64 -3.61
CA PRO A 305 28.45 9.06 -3.59
C PRO A 305 28.79 10.12 -4.64
N GLU A 306 28.23 9.98 -5.83
CA GLU A 306 28.38 10.95 -6.92
C GLU A 306 27.70 12.28 -6.59
N LEU A 307 26.54 12.25 -5.97
CA LEU A 307 25.81 13.43 -5.55
C LEU A 307 26.54 14.18 -4.42
N GLN A 308 27.16 13.47 -3.49
CA GLN A 308 27.93 14.08 -2.42
C GLN A 308 29.13 14.86 -2.95
N GLU A 309 29.73 14.43 -4.05
CA GLU A 309 30.82 15.13 -4.68
C GLU A 309 30.38 16.44 -5.35
N THR A 310 29.14 16.57 -5.72
CA THR A 310 28.60 17.77 -6.40
C THR A 310 28.24 18.90 -5.44
N ILE A 311 28.12 18.63 -4.16
CA ILE A 311 27.78 19.62 -3.12
C ILE A 311 28.98 19.95 -2.26
N PRO A 312 29.03 21.15 -1.62
CA PRO A 312 30.12 21.51 -0.73
C PRO A 312 30.29 20.53 0.43
N ALA A 313 31.54 20.32 0.85
CA ALA A 313 31.87 19.38 1.92
C ALA A 313 31.30 19.79 3.31
N ALA A 314 30.98 21.07 3.49
CA ALA A 314 30.34 21.57 4.71
C ALA A 314 28.86 21.18 4.85
N ILE A 315 28.25 20.66 3.79
CA ILE A 315 26.87 20.17 3.80
C ILE A 315 26.89 18.67 4.08
N ASP A 316 26.18 18.27 5.12
CA ASP A 316 26.02 16.87 5.49
C ASP A 316 24.76 16.29 4.85
N LEU A 317 24.94 15.39 3.89
CA LEU A 317 23.87 14.67 3.23
C LEU A 317 23.73 13.30 3.88
N GLN A 318 22.60 13.05 4.52
CA GLN A 318 22.32 11.77 5.18
C GLN A 318 21.00 11.17 4.74
N ILE A 319 20.90 9.87 4.87
CA ILE A 319 19.66 9.14 4.70
C ILE A 319 18.94 9.14 6.04
N ALA A 320 17.84 9.88 6.13
CA ALA A 320 17.03 9.92 7.35
C ALA A 320 16.07 8.74 7.44
N GLN A 321 15.58 8.27 6.31
CA GLN A 321 14.64 7.15 6.23
C GLN A 321 14.87 6.36 4.96
N ASP A 322 14.82 5.04 5.09
CA ASP A 322 14.90 4.09 3.99
C ASP A 322 13.97 2.93 4.29
N ARG A 323 13.07 2.63 3.39
CA ARG A 323 12.10 1.54 3.55
C ARG A 323 12.65 0.18 3.16
N SER A 324 13.79 0.12 2.48
CA SER A 324 14.32 -1.14 1.96
C SER A 324 14.82 -2.14 3.01
N PRO A 325 15.47 -1.75 4.13
CA PRO A 325 15.97 -2.73 5.11
C PRO A 325 14.85 -3.60 5.71
N THR A 326 13.72 -3.02 6.06
CA THR A 326 12.58 -3.75 6.62
C THR A 326 11.98 -4.73 5.62
N ILE A 327 11.86 -4.31 4.36
CA ILE A 327 11.38 -5.16 3.27
C ILE A 327 12.32 -6.34 3.05
N ARG A 328 13.62 -6.10 3.00
CA ARG A 328 14.63 -7.16 2.87
C ARG A 328 14.62 -8.11 4.05
N ALA A 329 14.52 -7.59 5.27
CA ALA A 329 14.42 -8.41 6.48
C ALA A 329 13.15 -9.29 6.46
N SER A 330 12.03 -8.77 6.02
CA SER A 330 10.79 -9.53 5.85
C SER A 330 10.95 -10.67 4.85
N LEU A 331 11.60 -10.41 3.71
CA LEU A 331 11.84 -11.43 2.70
C LEU A 331 12.83 -12.50 3.18
N GLU A 332 13.89 -12.12 3.88
CA GLU A 332 14.82 -13.08 4.50
C GLU A 332 14.10 -13.98 5.51
N GLU A 333 13.22 -13.42 6.33
CA GLU A 333 12.40 -14.18 7.27
C GLU A 333 11.50 -15.21 6.57
N VAL A 334 10.89 -14.83 5.46
CA VAL A 334 10.07 -15.77 4.67
C VAL A 334 10.91 -16.84 4.01
N GLU A 335 12.10 -16.49 3.50
CA GLU A 335 13.04 -17.47 2.93
C GLU A 335 13.50 -18.48 3.99
N GLN A 336 13.82 -18.03 5.19
CA GLN A 336 14.17 -18.92 6.32
C GLN A 336 12.96 -19.79 6.69
N THR A 337 11.77 -19.24 6.73
CA THR A 337 10.53 -19.98 6.98
C THR A 337 10.31 -21.05 5.94
N LEU A 338 10.58 -20.76 4.67
CA LEU A 338 10.50 -21.73 3.57
C LEU A 338 11.50 -22.89 3.78
N ILE A 339 12.74 -22.59 4.12
CA ILE A 339 13.77 -23.60 4.38
C ILE A 339 13.39 -24.49 5.56
N ILE A 340 12.91 -23.89 6.65
CA ILE A 340 12.44 -24.62 7.83
C ILE A 340 11.24 -25.51 7.46
N SER A 341 10.31 -25.03 6.65
CA SER A 341 9.16 -25.80 6.18
C SER A 341 9.59 -27.02 5.37
N VAL A 342 10.52 -26.85 4.46
CA VAL A 342 11.09 -27.95 3.67
C VAL A 342 11.73 -28.98 4.59
N ALA A 343 12.53 -28.55 5.55
CA ALA A 343 13.20 -29.44 6.51
C ALA A 343 12.19 -30.21 7.38
N LEU A 344 11.14 -29.56 7.86
CA LEU A 344 10.10 -30.20 8.67
C LEU A 344 9.29 -31.22 7.86
N VAL A 345 8.95 -30.91 6.62
CA VAL A 345 8.24 -31.81 5.73
C VAL A 345 9.08 -33.07 5.46
N ILE A 346 10.35 -32.91 5.20
CA ILE A 346 11.28 -34.05 4.99
C ILE A 346 11.40 -34.87 6.26
N LEU A 347 11.49 -34.24 7.43
CA LEU A 347 11.54 -34.93 8.73
C LEU A 347 10.27 -35.75 8.98
N VAL A 348 9.09 -35.19 8.72
CA VAL A 348 7.83 -35.90 8.86
C VAL A 348 7.77 -37.11 7.94
N VAL A 349 8.17 -36.98 6.70
CA VAL A 349 8.24 -38.08 5.74
C VAL A 349 9.19 -39.18 6.23
N PHE A 350 10.36 -38.78 6.76
CA PHE A 350 11.33 -39.73 7.31
C PHE A 350 10.75 -40.52 8.49
N LEU A 351 10.07 -39.85 9.42
CA LEU A 351 9.45 -40.49 10.59
C LEU A 351 8.42 -41.57 10.17
N PHE A 352 7.65 -41.30 9.15
CA PHE A 352 6.66 -42.25 8.65
C PHE A 352 7.27 -43.38 7.84
N LEU A 353 8.21 -43.07 6.94
CA LEU A 353 8.83 -44.07 6.07
C LEU A 353 9.93 -44.88 6.76
N ARG A 354 10.62 -44.30 7.72
CA ARG A 354 11.70 -44.94 8.51
C ARG A 354 12.82 -45.55 7.67
N SER A 355 12.99 -45.05 6.45
CA SER A 355 14.02 -45.50 5.53
C SER A 355 14.70 -44.27 4.92
N GLY A 356 16.03 -44.19 5.01
CA GLY A 356 16.75 -43.09 4.40
C GLY A 356 16.66 -43.04 2.88
N ARG A 357 16.64 -44.23 2.25
CA ARG A 357 16.52 -44.32 0.79
C ARG A 357 15.13 -43.88 0.29
N ALA A 358 14.08 -44.31 0.98
CA ALA A 358 12.73 -43.92 0.64
C ALA A 358 12.50 -42.42 0.87
N THR A 359 13.10 -41.87 1.89
CA THR A 359 12.98 -40.43 2.22
C THR A 359 13.70 -39.53 1.21
N ILE A 360 14.80 -39.97 0.62
CA ILE A 360 15.54 -39.21 -0.40
C ILE A 360 14.65 -38.91 -1.61
N ILE A 361 13.73 -39.76 -1.95
CA ILE A 361 12.85 -39.61 -3.13
C ILE A 361 11.96 -38.40 -3.01
N PRO A 362 11.12 -38.20 -1.96
CA PRO A 362 10.40 -36.96 -1.75
C PRO A 362 11.33 -35.76 -1.48
N ALA A 363 12.47 -35.98 -0.82
CA ALA A 363 13.45 -34.92 -0.52
C ALA A 363 14.06 -34.30 -1.77
N VAL A 364 14.16 -35.03 -2.85
CA VAL A 364 14.59 -34.51 -4.17
C VAL A 364 13.43 -33.87 -4.92
N SER A 365 12.22 -34.45 -4.83
CA SER A 365 11.04 -33.95 -5.50
C SER A 365 10.67 -32.51 -5.07
N VAL A 366 10.73 -32.20 -3.80
CA VAL A 366 10.35 -30.89 -3.26
C VAL A 366 11.22 -29.76 -3.81
N PRO A 367 12.57 -29.80 -3.73
CA PRO A 367 13.41 -28.74 -4.29
C PRO A 367 13.23 -28.55 -5.79
N VAL A 368 13.14 -29.65 -6.55
CA VAL A 368 12.97 -29.57 -8.01
C VAL A 368 11.68 -28.82 -8.37
N SER A 369 10.60 -29.12 -7.70
CA SER A 369 9.31 -28.48 -7.96
C SER A 369 9.30 -27.00 -7.55
N LEU A 370 9.84 -26.69 -6.39
CA LEU A 370 9.86 -25.31 -5.90
C LEU A 370 10.83 -24.43 -6.68
N ILE A 371 12.04 -24.91 -6.95
CA ILE A 371 13.03 -24.15 -7.70
C ILE A 371 12.59 -23.96 -9.14
N GLY A 372 12.01 -24.97 -9.77
CA GLY A 372 11.47 -24.86 -11.12
C GLY A 372 10.37 -23.81 -11.26
N THR A 373 9.64 -23.53 -10.20
CA THR A 373 8.60 -22.50 -10.17
C THR A 373 9.16 -21.09 -10.41
N PHE A 374 10.39 -20.80 -10.00
CA PHE A 374 11.01 -19.50 -10.22
C PHE A 374 11.17 -19.14 -11.69
N ALA A 375 11.45 -20.11 -12.54
CA ALA A 375 11.54 -19.89 -13.98
C ALA A 375 10.20 -19.41 -14.56
N ALA A 376 9.10 -20.04 -14.15
CA ALA A 376 7.76 -19.64 -14.58
C ALA A 376 7.38 -18.26 -14.02
N MET A 377 7.75 -17.96 -12.78
CA MET A 377 7.53 -16.65 -12.18
C MET A 377 8.22 -15.55 -12.99
N TYR A 378 9.45 -15.77 -13.40
CA TYR A 378 10.19 -14.82 -14.22
C TYR A 378 9.51 -14.61 -15.58
N LEU A 379 9.08 -15.68 -16.24
CA LEU A 379 8.40 -15.58 -17.53
C LEU A 379 7.04 -14.86 -17.44
N CYS A 380 6.35 -14.97 -16.31
CA CYS A 380 5.09 -14.27 -16.06
C CYS A 380 5.28 -12.80 -15.64
N GLY A 381 6.50 -12.35 -15.45
CA GLY A 381 6.77 -10.98 -14.99
C GLY A 381 6.51 -10.75 -13.51
N PHE A 382 6.53 -11.79 -12.71
CA PHE A 382 6.33 -11.71 -11.25
C PHE A 382 7.61 -11.29 -10.52
N SER A 383 7.49 -11.06 -9.23
CA SER A 383 8.61 -10.69 -8.35
C SER A 383 8.72 -11.67 -7.19
N LEU A 384 9.90 -11.69 -6.56
CA LEU A 384 10.05 -12.31 -5.25
C LEU A 384 9.47 -11.36 -4.21
N ASN A 385 8.35 -11.75 -3.63
CA ASN A 385 7.65 -10.93 -2.64
C ASN A 385 7.08 -11.82 -1.52
N ASN A 386 6.51 -11.20 -0.51
CA ASN A 386 5.95 -11.94 0.63
C ASN A 386 4.89 -12.94 0.21
N LEU A 387 3.99 -12.57 -0.70
CA LEU A 387 2.91 -13.47 -1.13
C LEU A 387 3.42 -14.63 -1.96
N SER A 388 4.34 -14.41 -2.89
CA SER A 388 4.90 -15.50 -3.71
C SER A 388 5.73 -16.47 -2.87
N LEU A 389 6.53 -15.98 -1.93
CA LEU A 389 7.30 -16.83 -1.03
C LEU A 389 6.41 -17.59 -0.03
N MET A 390 5.32 -16.97 0.43
CA MET A 390 4.31 -17.64 1.23
C MET A 390 3.63 -18.76 0.44
N ALA A 391 3.31 -18.52 -0.84
CA ALA A 391 2.78 -19.55 -1.74
C ALA A 391 3.71 -20.75 -1.83
N LEU A 392 5.01 -20.50 -2.01
CA LEU A 392 6.01 -21.56 -2.06
C LEU A 392 6.15 -22.29 -0.72
N THR A 393 6.07 -21.58 0.39
CA THR A 393 6.11 -22.19 1.73
C THR A 393 4.95 -23.15 1.95
N ILE A 394 3.76 -22.74 1.57
CA ILE A 394 2.57 -23.62 1.63
C ILE A 394 2.71 -24.77 0.63
N ALA A 395 3.25 -24.48 -0.55
CA ALA A 395 3.45 -25.49 -1.58
C ALA A 395 4.36 -26.65 -1.15
N THR A 396 5.26 -26.44 -0.20
CA THR A 396 6.15 -27.51 0.28
C THR A 396 5.38 -28.73 0.77
N GLY A 397 4.31 -28.52 1.51
CA GLY A 397 3.45 -29.59 2.00
C GLY A 397 2.66 -30.28 0.88
N PHE A 398 2.25 -29.52 -0.13
CA PHE A 398 1.41 -30.06 -1.24
C PHE A 398 2.24 -30.73 -2.32
N VAL A 399 3.40 -30.22 -2.59
CA VAL A 399 4.35 -30.77 -3.55
C VAL A 399 4.76 -32.18 -3.15
N VAL A 400 4.95 -32.40 -1.86
CA VAL A 400 5.32 -33.72 -1.37
C VAL A 400 4.17 -34.73 -1.40
N ASP A 401 2.93 -34.25 -1.38
CA ASP A 401 1.74 -35.13 -1.33
C ASP A 401 1.67 -36.11 -2.52
N ASP A 402 1.86 -35.58 -3.72
CA ASP A 402 1.82 -36.42 -4.94
C ASP A 402 2.95 -37.46 -4.91
N ALA A 403 4.15 -37.07 -4.53
CA ALA A 403 5.28 -37.96 -4.40
C ALA A 403 5.06 -39.03 -3.33
N ILE A 404 4.45 -38.64 -2.20
CA ILE A 404 4.14 -39.58 -1.11
C ILE A 404 3.11 -40.64 -1.58
N VAL A 405 2.04 -40.22 -2.27
CA VAL A 405 1.02 -41.14 -2.73
C VAL A 405 1.59 -42.15 -3.70
N VAL A 406 2.41 -41.69 -4.65
CA VAL A 406 3.06 -42.58 -5.62
C VAL A 406 4.04 -43.54 -4.92
N LEU A 407 4.91 -42.97 -4.04
CA LEU A 407 5.90 -43.77 -3.32
C LEU A 407 5.27 -44.83 -2.40
N GLU A 408 4.22 -44.46 -1.66
CA GLU A 408 3.55 -45.37 -0.74
C GLU A 408 2.88 -46.51 -1.49
N ASN A 409 2.27 -46.24 -2.64
CA ASN A 409 1.65 -47.29 -3.47
C ASN A 409 2.70 -48.23 -4.07
N ILE A 410 3.83 -47.69 -4.50
CA ILE A 410 4.95 -48.50 -5.00
C ILE A 410 5.56 -49.34 -3.86
N ALA A 411 5.74 -48.74 -2.67
CA ALA A 411 6.24 -49.45 -1.50
C ALA A 411 5.31 -50.59 -1.08
N ARG A 412 3.99 -50.39 -1.18
CA ARG A 412 3.01 -51.43 -0.90
C ARG A 412 3.20 -52.63 -1.84
N HIS A 413 3.46 -52.41 -3.11
CA HIS A 413 3.74 -53.47 -4.07
C HIS A 413 5.10 -54.13 -3.82
N LEU A 414 6.10 -53.41 -3.39
CA LEU A 414 7.38 -53.94 -2.99
C LEU A 414 7.27 -54.87 -1.78
N GLU A 415 6.50 -54.46 -0.76
CA GLU A 415 6.21 -55.31 0.42
C GLU A 415 5.44 -56.59 0.04
N ALA A 416 4.67 -56.58 -1.03
CA ALA A 416 3.99 -57.74 -1.57
C ALA A 416 4.90 -58.66 -2.36
N GLY A 417 6.19 -58.37 -2.51
CA GLY A 417 7.19 -59.22 -3.15
C GLY A 417 7.47 -58.94 -4.63
N MET A 418 6.93 -57.88 -5.21
CA MET A 418 7.23 -57.50 -6.61
C MET A 418 8.65 -56.96 -6.76
N LYS A 419 9.24 -57.11 -7.94
CA LYS A 419 10.53 -56.52 -8.27
C LYS A 419 10.39 -54.99 -8.32
N PRO A 420 11.44 -54.18 -7.92
CA PRO A 420 11.33 -52.74 -7.87
C PRO A 420 10.84 -52.08 -9.15
N LEU A 421 11.33 -52.50 -10.32
CA LEU A 421 10.94 -51.91 -11.60
C LEU A 421 9.47 -52.19 -11.94
N GLN A 422 9.01 -53.42 -11.74
CA GLN A 422 7.61 -53.81 -11.97
C GLN A 422 6.68 -53.14 -10.95
N ALA A 423 7.10 -53.06 -9.69
CA ALA A 423 6.37 -52.35 -8.65
C ALA A 423 6.20 -50.86 -8.99
N ALA A 424 7.24 -50.21 -9.49
CA ALA A 424 7.19 -48.80 -9.93
C ALA A 424 6.18 -48.63 -11.09
N LEU A 425 6.22 -49.47 -12.09
CA LEU A 425 5.31 -49.39 -13.23
C LEU A 425 3.85 -49.62 -12.83
N GLN A 426 3.58 -50.62 -12.04
CA GLN A 426 2.22 -50.94 -11.60
C GLN A 426 1.69 -49.96 -10.60
N GLY A 427 2.48 -49.55 -9.61
CA GLY A 427 2.08 -48.58 -8.60
C GLY A 427 1.76 -47.22 -9.18
N THR A 428 2.55 -46.78 -10.14
CA THR A 428 2.29 -45.50 -10.84
C THR A 428 1.04 -45.59 -11.72
N ARG A 429 0.82 -46.71 -12.39
CA ARG A 429 -0.36 -46.94 -13.21
C ARG A 429 -1.64 -46.86 -12.39
N GLU A 430 -1.64 -47.42 -11.18
CA GLU A 430 -2.81 -47.46 -10.30
C GLU A 430 -3.19 -46.09 -9.75
N VAL A 431 -2.19 -45.26 -9.36
CA VAL A 431 -2.43 -43.98 -8.69
C VAL A 431 -2.32 -42.78 -9.61
N GLY A 432 -1.92 -42.95 -10.86
CA GLY A 432 -1.71 -41.84 -11.77
C GLY A 432 -2.95 -40.99 -11.98
N PHE A 433 -4.12 -41.59 -12.10
CA PHE A 433 -5.38 -40.87 -12.23
C PHE A 433 -5.76 -40.13 -10.92
N THR A 434 -5.55 -40.78 -9.79
CA THR A 434 -5.79 -40.15 -8.47
C THR A 434 -4.95 -38.90 -8.26
N VAL A 435 -3.67 -38.99 -8.55
CA VAL A 435 -2.73 -37.86 -8.45
C VAL A 435 -3.11 -36.74 -9.42
N LEU A 436 -3.46 -37.09 -10.65
CA LEU A 436 -3.93 -36.12 -11.64
C LEU A 436 -5.21 -35.41 -11.17
N SER A 437 -6.18 -36.14 -10.63
CA SER A 437 -7.41 -35.56 -10.09
C SER A 437 -7.17 -34.62 -8.93
N MET A 438 -6.29 -35.01 -8.02
CA MET A 438 -5.91 -34.17 -6.87
C MET A 438 -5.29 -32.85 -7.32
N SER A 439 -4.34 -32.91 -8.23
CA SER A 439 -3.64 -31.73 -8.73
C SER A 439 -4.53 -30.81 -9.55
N LEU A 440 -5.32 -31.38 -10.49
CA LEU A 440 -6.23 -30.56 -11.32
C LEU A 440 -7.31 -29.88 -10.48
N SER A 441 -7.88 -30.59 -9.53
CA SER A 441 -8.91 -30.00 -8.66
C SER A 441 -8.35 -28.95 -7.71
N LEU A 442 -7.11 -29.10 -7.27
CA LEU A 442 -6.44 -28.06 -6.48
C LEU A 442 -6.19 -26.78 -7.29
N VAL A 443 -5.72 -26.93 -8.54
CA VAL A 443 -5.53 -25.79 -9.44
C VAL A 443 -6.88 -25.14 -9.80
N ALA A 444 -7.93 -25.94 -10.00
CA ALA A 444 -9.27 -25.45 -10.36
C ALA A 444 -9.86 -24.48 -9.33
N VAL A 445 -9.50 -24.59 -8.06
CA VAL A 445 -9.93 -23.67 -7.01
C VAL A 445 -9.53 -22.22 -7.32
N PHE A 446 -8.40 -22.02 -8.00
CA PHE A 446 -7.87 -20.70 -8.30
C PHE A 446 -8.43 -20.08 -9.58
N LEU A 447 -9.20 -20.80 -10.39
CA LEU A 447 -9.78 -20.24 -11.61
C LEU A 447 -10.70 -19.04 -11.35
N PRO A 448 -11.59 -19.06 -10.35
CA PRO A 448 -12.37 -17.86 -10.00
C PRO A 448 -11.52 -16.67 -9.58
N LEU A 449 -10.40 -16.90 -8.89
CA LEU A 449 -9.45 -15.84 -8.51
C LEU A 449 -8.82 -15.18 -9.73
N LEU A 450 -8.46 -15.97 -10.73
CA LEU A 450 -7.85 -15.45 -11.97
C LEU A 450 -8.82 -14.59 -12.77
N LEU A 451 -10.12 -14.84 -12.65
CA LEU A 451 -11.18 -14.08 -13.34
C LEU A 451 -11.63 -12.87 -12.53
N MET A 452 -11.21 -12.75 -11.28
CA MET A 452 -11.54 -11.65 -10.41
C MET A 452 -10.77 -10.40 -10.85
N GLY A 453 -11.49 -9.28 -10.96
CA GLY A 453 -10.89 -7.99 -11.29
C GLY A 453 -10.53 -7.17 -10.05
N GLY A 454 -9.97 -5.98 -10.28
CA GLY A 454 -9.65 -5.03 -9.24
C GLY A 454 -8.37 -5.34 -8.47
N LEU A 455 -8.17 -4.62 -7.36
CA LEU A 455 -6.99 -4.75 -6.52
C LEU A 455 -6.85 -6.15 -5.89
N PRO A 456 -7.91 -6.74 -5.29
CA PRO A 456 -7.80 -8.09 -4.74
C PRO A 456 -7.41 -9.12 -5.78
N GLY A 457 -7.97 -9.04 -6.99
CA GLY A 457 -7.62 -9.95 -8.07
C GLY A 457 -6.15 -9.89 -8.46
N ARG A 458 -5.57 -8.70 -8.52
CA ARG A 458 -4.14 -8.53 -8.82
C ARG A 458 -3.23 -9.06 -7.71
N LEU A 459 -3.57 -8.81 -6.47
CA LEU A 459 -2.82 -9.34 -5.32
C LEU A 459 -2.80 -10.87 -5.31
N LEU A 460 -3.97 -11.47 -5.52
CA LEU A 460 -4.13 -12.91 -5.41
C LEU A 460 -3.67 -13.68 -6.64
N ARG A 461 -3.64 -13.04 -7.80
CA ARG A 461 -3.24 -13.65 -9.06
C ARG A 461 -1.83 -14.23 -9.01
N GLU A 462 -0.88 -13.45 -8.51
CA GLU A 462 0.51 -13.87 -8.42
C GLU A 462 0.66 -15.07 -7.48
N PHE A 463 -0.03 -15.03 -6.34
CA PHE A 463 -0.09 -16.15 -5.41
C PHE A 463 -0.68 -17.41 -6.07
N ALA A 464 -1.82 -17.27 -6.71
CA ALA A 464 -2.53 -18.39 -7.33
C ALA A 464 -1.73 -19.03 -8.48
N VAL A 465 -1.14 -18.22 -9.36
CA VAL A 465 -0.33 -18.72 -10.48
C VAL A 465 0.95 -19.39 -9.99
N THR A 466 1.64 -18.81 -9.02
CA THR A 466 2.86 -19.39 -8.44
C THR A 466 2.58 -20.76 -7.84
N LEU A 467 1.54 -20.87 -7.05
CA LEU A 467 1.16 -22.14 -6.43
C LEU A 467 0.70 -23.17 -7.46
N SER A 468 -0.07 -22.75 -8.45
CA SER A 468 -0.54 -23.63 -9.54
C SER A 468 0.61 -24.18 -10.37
N VAL A 469 1.62 -23.37 -10.65
CA VAL A 469 2.82 -23.82 -11.37
C VAL A 469 3.63 -24.81 -10.52
N ALA A 470 3.79 -24.53 -9.23
CA ALA A 470 4.47 -25.45 -8.32
C ALA A 470 3.78 -26.82 -8.27
N ILE A 471 2.46 -26.81 -8.19
CA ILE A 471 1.64 -28.04 -8.21
C ILE A 471 1.78 -28.76 -9.55
N GLY A 472 1.74 -28.07 -10.68
CA GLY A 472 1.93 -28.63 -12.00
C GLY A 472 3.28 -29.30 -12.20
N ILE A 473 4.35 -28.65 -11.76
CA ILE A 473 5.71 -29.22 -11.79
C ILE A 473 5.78 -30.43 -10.87
N SER A 474 5.18 -30.36 -9.70
CA SER A 474 5.10 -31.46 -8.74
C SER A 474 4.39 -32.69 -9.35
N LEU A 475 3.29 -32.46 -10.05
CA LEU A 475 2.56 -33.51 -10.75
C LEU A 475 3.45 -34.23 -11.77
N LEU A 476 4.16 -33.48 -12.60
CA LEU A 476 5.09 -34.01 -13.59
C LEU A 476 6.23 -34.79 -12.93
N VAL A 477 6.82 -34.24 -11.90
CA VAL A 477 7.93 -34.87 -11.16
C VAL A 477 7.45 -36.16 -10.47
N SER A 478 6.26 -36.14 -9.88
CA SER A 478 5.68 -37.30 -9.19
C SER A 478 5.35 -38.45 -10.13
N LEU A 479 5.05 -38.18 -11.39
CA LEU A 479 4.75 -39.18 -12.38
C LEU A 479 5.94 -39.60 -13.24
N THR A 480 7.06 -38.89 -13.16
CA THR A 480 8.26 -39.17 -13.95
C THR A 480 9.48 -39.51 -13.07
N LEU A 481 9.95 -38.53 -12.30
CA LEU A 481 11.16 -38.69 -11.49
C LEU A 481 10.94 -39.66 -10.31
N THR A 482 9.85 -39.52 -9.59
CA THR A 482 9.56 -40.33 -8.39
C THR A 482 9.45 -41.81 -8.71
N PRO A 483 8.66 -42.25 -9.72
CA PRO A 483 8.64 -43.66 -10.10
C PRO A 483 10.00 -44.19 -10.57
N MET A 484 10.73 -43.41 -11.32
CA MET A 484 12.09 -43.77 -11.77
C MET A 484 13.00 -44.01 -10.58
N MET A 485 13.02 -43.10 -9.62
CA MET A 485 13.84 -43.24 -8.42
C MET A 485 13.42 -44.46 -7.59
N CYS A 486 12.10 -44.70 -7.47
CA CYS A 486 11.60 -45.91 -6.79
C CYS A 486 12.04 -47.18 -7.47
N GLY A 487 12.00 -47.23 -8.79
CA GLY A 487 12.39 -48.41 -9.57
C GLY A 487 13.88 -48.75 -9.51
N TRP A 488 14.73 -47.72 -9.36
CA TRP A 488 16.19 -47.89 -9.40
C TRP A 488 16.89 -47.76 -8.04
N MET A 489 16.25 -47.13 -7.05
CA MET A 489 16.87 -46.92 -5.73
C MET A 489 16.32 -47.80 -4.63
N LEU A 490 15.06 -48.23 -4.71
CA LEU A 490 14.45 -49.05 -3.69
C LEU A 490 14.85 -50.54 -3.85
N LYS A 491 15.02 -51.23 -2.73
CA LYS A 491 15.31 -52.66 -2.70
C LYS A 491 14.02 -53.44 -2.41
N ALA A 492 13.89 -54.61 -3.03
CA ALA A 492 12.82 -55.54 -2.72
C ALA A 492 12.90 -55.95 -1.24
N SER A 493 11.80 -55.78 -0.48
CA SER A 493 11.75 -56.25 0.87
C SER A 493 11.45 -57.78 0.88
N LYS A 494 12.19 -58.53 1.73
CA LYS A 494 11.90 -59.97 1.94
C LYS A 494 10.64 -60.10 2.80
N PRO A 495 9.63 -60.91 2.42
CA PRO A 495 8.37 -61.05 3.16
C PRO A 495 8.50 -61.53 4.60
N ARG A 496 9.68 -62.03 5.01
CA ARG A 496 9.92 -62.60 6.34
C ARG A 496 10.56 -61.63 7.35
N GLU A 497 10.96 -60.43 6.98
CA GLU A 497 11.51 -59.45 7.92
C GLU A 497 10.40 -58.57 8.48
N GLN A 498 9.58 -59.10 9.36
CA GLN A 498 8.85 -58.25 10.32
C GLN A 498 9.90 -57.61 11.24
N LYS A 499 10.44 -56.52 10.82
CA LYS A 499 11.23 -55.65 11.71
C LYS A 499 10.37 -55.33 12.90
N ARG A 500 10.84 -55.62 14.12
CA ARG A 500 10.19 -55.21 15.36
C ARG A 500 9.87 -53.74 15.25
N LEU A 501 8.58 -53.38 15.18
CA LEU A 501 8.10 -52.03 15.20
C LEU A 501 8.50 -51.37 16.53
N ARG A 502 9.43 -50.43 16.51
CA ARG A 502 9.87 -49.70 17.70
C ARG A 502 9.38 -48.24 17.66
N GLY A 503 8.94 -47.69 18.79
CA GLY A 503 8.61 -46.29 18.95
C GLY A 503 7.46 -45.84 18.07
N PHE A 504 7.74 -44.92 17.13
CA PHE A 504 6.73 -44.28 16.28
C PHE A 504 5.93 -45.27 15.44
N GLY A 505 6.55 -46.36 14.97
CA GLY A 505 5.85 -47.39 14.20
C GLY A 505 4.79 -48.17 14.99
N ARG A 506 5.02 -48.43 16.28
CA ARG A 506 4.01 -48.99 17.19
C ARG A 506 2.82 -48.07 17.35
N MET A 507 3.13 -46.78 17.53
CA MET A 507 2.12 -45.73 17.69
C MET A 507 1.22 -45.65 16.45
N LEU A 508 1.79 -45.71 15.25
CA LEU A 508 1.05 -45.70 13.98
C LEU A 508 0.12 -46.90 13.85
N VAL A 509 0.60 -48.10 14.12
CA VAL A 509 -0.20 -49.32 14.06
C VAL A 509 -1.34 -49.26 15.10
N ALA A 510 -1.05 -48.79 16.32
CA ALA A 510 -2.06 -48.62 17.34
C ALA A 510 -3.12 -47.59 16.94
N LEU A 511 -2.73 -46.49 16.32
CA LEU A 511 -3.65 -45.49 15.81
C LEU A 511 -4.53 -46.06 14.67
N GLN A 512 -3.96 -46.81 13.77
CA GLN A 512 -4.70 -47.44 12.68
C GLN A 512 -5.74 -48.46 13.20
N GLN A 513 -5.38 -49.26 14.19
CA GLN A 513 -6.30 -50.19 14.82
C GLN A 513 -7.40 -49.48 15.61
N GLY A 514 -7.03 -48.42 16.35
CA GLY A 514 -7.99 -47.58 17.06
C GLY A 514 -8.96 -46.90 16.09
N TYR A 515 -8.46 -46.38 14.98
CA TYR A 515 -9.29 -45.84 13.91
C TYR A 515 -10.26 -46.85 13.32
N GLY A 516 -9.80 -48.09 13.02
CA GLY A 516 -10.66 -49.13 12.51
C GLY A 516 -11.79 -49.47 13.46
N LYS A 517 -11.53 -49.54 14.77
CA LYS A 517 -12.56 -49.79 15.79
C LYS A 517 -13.57 -48.64 15.87
N SER A 518 -13.09 -47.42 15.91
CA SER A 518 -13.94 -46.22 15.95
C SER A 518 -14.73 -46.01 14.67
N LEU A 519 -14.16 -46.38 13.52
CA LEU A 519 -14.85 -46.31 12.25
C LEU A 519 -16.01 -47.35 12.14
N LYS A 520 -15.83 -48.53 12.67
CA LYS A 520 -16.91 -49.54 12.79
C LYS A 520 -18.06 -48.97 13.61
N TRP A 521 -17.76 -48.39 14.75
CA TRP A 521 -18.78 -47.77 15.60
C TRP A 521 -19.51 -46.61 14.87
N VAL A 522 -18.78 -45.73 14.19
CA VAL A 522 -19.34 -44.63 13.41
C VAL A 522 -20.22 -45.13 12.27
N LEU A 523 -19.83 -46.16 11.54
CA LEU A 523 -20.62 -46.74 10.44
C LEU A 523 -21.93 -47.35 10.94
N ASN A 524 -22.00 -47.77 12.21
CA ASN A 524 -23.23 -48.25 12.82
C ASN A 524 -24.12 -47.10 13.34
N HIS A 525 -23.59 -45.87 13.48
CA HIS A 525 -24.28 -44.70 13.99
C HIS A 525 -24.30 -43.56 12.98
N THR A 526 -24.75 -43.83 11.78
CA THR A 526 -24.73 -42.89 10.63
C THR A 526 -25.59 -41.66 10.87
N ARG A 527 -26.69 -41.75 11.62
CA ARG A 527 -27.58 -40.62 11.92
C ARG A 527 -26.89 -39.57 12.80
N LEU A 528 -26.07 -40.03 13.77
CA LEU A 528 -25.30 -39.11 14.64
C LEU A 528 -24.29 -38.30 13.81
N VAL A 529 -23.59 -38.94 12.88
CA VAL A 529 -22.62 -38.28 12.02
C VAL A 529 -23.30 -37.30 11.07
N GLY A 530 -24.48 -37.63 10.56
CA GLY A 530 -25.29 -36.71 9.76
C GLY A 530 -25.69 -35.45 10.53
N VAL A 531 -26.06 -35.58 11.80
CA VAL A 531 -26.36 -34.43 12.68
C VAL A 531 -25.13 -33.63 12.94
N VAL A 532 -23.98 -34.25 13.18
CA VAL A 532 -22.69 -33.55 13.39
C VAL A 532 -22.32 -32.77 12.13
N LEU A 533 -22.48 -33.33 10.94
CA LEU A 533 -22.19 -32.63 9.69
C LEU A 533 -23.08 -31.42 9.49
N LEU A 534 -24.39 -31.54 9.73
CA LEU A 534 -25.32 -30.41 9.66
C LEU A 534 -24.98 -29.33 10.68
N GLY A 535 -24.64 -29.74 11.90
CA GLY A 535 -24.18 -28.82 12.94
C GLY A 535 -22.89 -28.09 12.58
N THR A 536 -21.98 -28.76 11.90
CA THR A 536 -20.75 -28.17 11.40
C THR A 536 -21.03 -27.12 10.31
N ILE A 537 -21.95 -27.40 9.40
CA ILE A 537 -22.36 -26.41 8.39
C ILE A 537 -22.99 -25.18 9.03
N ALA A 538 -23.88 -25.37 9.99
CA ALA A 538 -24.52 -24.28 10.72
C ALA A 538 -23.49 -23.44 11.50
N LEU A 539 -22.54 -24.09 12.15
CA LEU A 539 -21.47 -23.43 12.88
C LEU A 539 -20.54 -22.62 11.96
N ASN A 540 -20.25 -23.12 10.75
CA ASN A 540 -19.51 -22.38 9.73
C ASN A 540 -20.18 -21.06 9.38
N ILE A 541 -21.47 -21.10 9.09
CA ILE A 541 -22.24 -19.91 8.71
C ILE A 541 -22.24 -18.90 9.87
N TRP A 542 -22.47 -19.39 11.07
CA TRP A 542 -22.48 -18.52 12.26
C TRP A 542 -21.11 -17.89 12.53
N LEU A 543 -20.03 -18.67 12.47
CA LEU A 543 -18.66 -18.17 12.68
C LEU A 543 -18.27 -17.17 11.61
N TYR A 544 -18.60 -17.41 10.35
CA TYR A 544 -18.29 -16.47 9.27
C TYR A 544 -19.01 -15.12 9.47
N ILE A 545 -20.27 -15.16 9.90
CA ILE A 545 -21.05 -13.93 10.14
C ILE A 545 -20.50 -13.17 11.35
N SER A 546 -20.08 -13.87 12.39
CA SER A 546 -19.66 -13.26 13.65
C SER A 546 -18.21 -12.83 13.69
N ILE A 547 -17.34 -13.39 12.86
CA ILE A 547 -15.90 -13.08 12.89
C ILE A 547 -15.65 -11.64 12.40
N PRO A 548 -14.80 -10.88 13.10
CA PRO A 548 -14.38 -9.56 12.61
C PRO A 548 -13.62 -9.69 11.28
N LYS A 549 -13.85 -8.76 10.36
CA LYS A 549 -13.30 -8.79 9.02
C LYS A 549 -12.49 -7.53 8.74
N THR A 550 -11.42 -7.69 7.96
CA THR A 550 -10.58 -6.58 7.50
C THR A 550 -10.16 -6.83 6.05
N PHE A 551 -9.60 -5.82 5.40
CA PHE A 551 -9.11 -5.98 4.03
C PHE A 551 -7.77 -6.70 4.00
N PHE A 552 -6.79 -6.15 4.66
CA PHE A 552 -5.42 -6.67 4.67
C PHE A 552 -4.87 -6.54 6.08
N PRO A 553 -4.04 -7.48 6.58
CA PRO A 553 -3.47 -7.36 7.91
C PRO A 553 -2.61 -6.10 8.04
N GLU A 554 -2.74 -5.38 9.14
CA GLU A 554 -1.88 -4.23 9.42
C GLU A 554 -0.43 -4.70 9.63
N GLN A 555 0.48 -4.07 8.89
CA GLN A 555 1.89 -4.41 8.91
C GLN A 555 2.67 -3.49 9.83
N ASP A 556 3.72 -4.03 10.44
CA ASP A 556 4.74 -3.27 11.11
C ASP A 556 5.95 -3.12 10.17
N THR A 557 6.00 -2.01 9.43
CA THR A 557 7.08 -1.73 8.49
C THR A 557 8.26 -1.00 9.15
N GLY A 558 8.18 -0.70 10.46
CA GLY A 558 9.21 0.04 11.17
C GLY A 558 9.21 1.54 10.86
N VAL A 559 8.21 2.04 10.16
CA VAL A 559 8.08 3.45 9.80
C VAL A 559 6.70 3.94 10.18
N LEU A 560 6.65 5.07 10.86
CA LEU A 560 5.41 5.78 11.17
C LEU A 560 5.36 7.08 10.37
N MET A 561 4.17 7.48 9.99
CA MET A 561 3.90 8.76 9.37
C MET A 561 2.87 9.49 10.21
N GLY A 562 3.05 10.80 10.42
CA GLY A 562 2.16 11.59 11.22
C GLY A 562 1.78 12.89 10.56
N GLY A 563 0.53 13.30 10.76
CA GLY A 563 0.02 14.59 10.36
C GLY A 563 -0.33 15.42 11.58
N ILE A 564 0.17 16.63 11.63
CA ILE A 564 -0.18 17.60 12.66
C ILE A 564 -1.36 18.43 12.16
N GLN A 565 -2.38 18.54 12.97
CA GLN A 565 -3.51 19.42 12.77
C GLN A 565 -3.65 20.34 13.98
N ALA A 566 -3.26 21.59 13.78
CA ALA A 566 -3.30 22.60 14.83
C ALA A 566 -4.57 23.45 14.76
N ASP A 567 -4.72 24.38 15.69
CA ASP A 567 -5.79 25.37 15.68
C ASP A 567 -5.85 26.06 14.31
N GLN A 568 -7.05 26.26 13.81
CA GLN A 568 -7.29 26.81 12.47
C GLN A 568 -6.81 28.27 12.32
N SER A 569 -6.64 28.99 13.42
CA SER A 569 -6.13 30.36 13.42
C SER A 569 -4.65 30.49 13.85
N ILE A 570 -3.92 29.38 13.95
CA ILE A 570 -2.53 29.37 14.40
C ILE A 570 -1.60 30.11 13.43
N SER A 571 -0.64 30.85 13.95
CA SER A 571 0.43 31.46 13.17
C SER A 571 1.54 30.45 12.84
N PHE A 572 2.35 30.75 11.83
CA PHE A 572 3.49 29.90 11.49
C PHE A 572 4.49 29.77 12.64
N GLN A 573 4.75 30.83 13.37
CA GLN A 573 5.69 30.83 14.50
C GLN A 573 5.22 29.86 15.60
N ALA A 574 3.92 29.87 15.92
CA ALA A 574 3.33 28.94 16.88
C ALA A 574 3.34 27.52 16.35
N MET A 575 3.07 27.33 15.06
CA MET A 575 3.10 26.03 14.42
C MET A 575 4.48 25.40 14.42
N ARG A 576 5.52 26.19 14.18
CA ARG A 576 6.91 25.72 14.29
C ARG A 576 7.24 25.26 15.70
N GLY A 577 6.75 25.97 16.71
CA GLY A 577 6.87 25.55 18.11
C GLY A 577 6.17 24.21 18.37
N LYS A 578 4.98 24.00 17.81
CA LYS A 578 4.25 22.72 17.92
C LYS A 578 5.02 21.58 17.28
N LEU A 579 5.59 21.81 16.10
CA LEU A 579 6.42 20.81 15.43
C LEU A 579 7.61 20.40 16.31
N GLN A 580 8.31 21.35 16.90
CA GLN A 580 9.43 21.09 17.80
C GLN A 580 9.00 20.29 19.04
N ASP A 581 7.88 20.68 19.66
CA ASP A 581 7.35 20.00 20.85
C ASP A 581 6.99 18.54 20.56
N PHE A 582 6.29 18.30 19.46
CA PHE A 582 5.94 16.93 19.04
C PHE A 582 7.18 16.10 18.71
N MET A 583 8.13 16.66 18.01
CA MET A 583 9.38 15.95 17.69
C MET A 583 10.16 15.57 18.95
N LYS A 584 10.19 16.45 19.94
CA LYS A 584 10.82 16.15 21.22
C LYS A 584 10.13 15.01 21.96
N ILE A 585 8.79 15.04 22.03
CA ILE A 585 8.01 13.98 22.68
C ILE A 585 8.27 12.63 22.02
N ILE A 586 8.28 12.57 20.70
CA ILE A 586 8.50 11.34 19.95
C ILE A 586 9.95 10.86 20.10
N ARG A 587 10.92 11.76 20.01
CA ARG A 587 12.33 11.40 20.13
C ARG A 587 12.69 10.81 21.48
N ASP A 588 12.01 11.23 22.55
CA ASP A 588 12.22 10.72 23.89
C ASP A 588 11.72 9.26 24.09
N ASP A 589 10.98 8.72 23.14
CA ASP A 589 10.53 7.32 23.17
C ASP A 589 11.71 6.39 22.83
N PRO A 590 11.96 5.36 23.66
CA PRO A 590 13.13 4.47 23.44
C PRO A 590 13.03 3.61 22.19
N ALA A 591 11.84 3.43 21.61
CA ALA A 591 11.65 2.63 20.39
C ALA A 591 11.88 3.43 19.11
N VAL A 592 12.05 4.75 19.20
CA VAL A 592 12.24 5.63 18.05
C VAL A 592 13.73 5.80 17.77
N ASP A 593 14.12 5.58 16.52
CA ASP A 593 15.49 5.75 16.04
C ASP A 593 15.71 7.17 15.49
N ASN A 594 14.82 7.63 14.61
CA ASN A 594 14.96 8.91 13.92
C ASN A 594 13.60 9.57 13.69
N VAL A 595 13.57 10.90 13.79
CA VAL A 595 12.37 11.70 13.51
C VAL A 595 12.73 12.81 12.56
N THR A 596 11.97 12.94 11.47
CA THR A 596 12.05 14.07 10.55
C THR A 596 10.67 14.68 10.40
N GLY A 597 10.62 15.97 10.20
CA GLY A 597 9.34 16.65 10.05
C GLY A 597 9.49 18.00 9.40
N PHE A 598 8.40 18.47 8.80
CA PHE A 598 8.33 19.81 8.22
C PHE A 598 6.94 20.40 8.40
N THR A 599 6.88 21.71 8.36
CA THR A 599 5.63 22.48 8.37
C THR A 599 5.79 23.72 7.51
N GLY A 600 4.67 24.28 7.09
CA GLY A 600 4.65 25.51 6.30
C GLY A 600 4.11 25.30 4.90
N GLY A 601 4.31 26.30 4.05
CA GLY A 601 3.76 26.33 2.72
C GLY A 601 2.28 26.74 2.71
N SER A 602 1.46 26.07 1.93
CA SER A 602 0.07 26.44 1.69
C SER A 602 -0.88 26.16 2.86
N ARG A 603 -0.52 25.22 3.74
CA ARG A 603 -1.31 24.87 4.94
C ARG A 603 -0.57 25.29 6.19
N VAL A 604 -1.02 26.39 6.79
CA VAL A 604 -0.32 26.99 7.93
C VAL A 604 -0.47 26.15 9.21
N ASN A 605 -1.61 25.49 9.39
CA ASN A 605 -1.93 24.73 10.60
C ASN A 605 -1.65 23.25 10.48
N SER A 606 -0.91 22.82 9.48
CA SER A 606 -0.58 21.41 9.28
C SER A 606 0.92 21.19 9.17
N GLY A 607 1.34 20.01 9.54
CA GLY A 607 2.72 19.56 9.39
C GLY A 607 2.76 18.08 9.16
N MET A 608 3.86 17.59 8.63
CA MET A 608 4.10 16.16 8.40
C MET A 608 5.33 15.73 9.19
N MET A 609 5.24 14.52 9.75
CA MET A 609 6.34 13.90 10.46
C MET A 609 6.55 12.49 9.96
N PHE A 610 7.81 12.10 9.86
CA PHE A 610 8.23 10.75 9.47
C PHE A 610 9.11 10.19 10.57
N ILE A 611 8.74 9.03 11.09
CA ILE A 611 9.38 8.43 12.24
C ILE A 611 9.91 7.07 11.85
N THR A 612 11.20 6.86 12.02
CA THR A 612 11.82 5.55 11.85
C THR A 612 11.97 4.89 13.22
N LEU A 613 11.38 3.72 13.38
CA LEU A 613 11.50 2.93 14.57
C LEU A 613 12.80 2.11 14.54
N LYS A 614 13.28 1.72 15.71
CA LYS A 614 14.42 0.80 15.79
C LYS A 614 14.06 -0.54 15.15
N PRO A 615 15.06 -1.29 14.65
CA PRO A 615 14.83 -2.63 14.12
C PRO A 615 14.05 -3.50 15.09
N ARG A 616 13.26 -4.44 14.57
CA ARG A 616 12.33 -5.23 15.37
C ARG A 616 13.01 -6.10 16.43
N ASP A 617 14.27 -6.51 16.20
CA ASP A 617 15.09 -7.23 17.15
C ASP A 617 15.59 -6.36 18.32
N GLU A 618 15.62 -5.04 18.17
CA GLU A 618 16.05 -4.08 19.19
C GLU A 618 14.85 -3.49 19.99
N ARG A 619 13.61 -3.80 19.63
CA ARG A 619 12.41 -3.34 20.31
C ARG A 619 11.49 -4.50 20.64
N SER A 620 10.77 -4.39 21.76
CA SER A 620 9.82 -5.41 22.23
C SER A 620 8.39 -5.12 21.79
N GLU A 621 8.06 -3.87 21.47
CA GLU A 621 6.72 -3.43 21.10
C GLU A 621 6.53 -3.41 19.59
N THR A 622 5.29 -3.67 19.15
CA THR A 622 4.89 -3.49 17.75
C THR A 622 4.67 -2.01 17.44
N ALA A 623 4.65 -1.65 16.16
CA ALA A 623 4.35 -0.27 15.73
C ALA A 623 3.03 0.23 16.28
N GLN A 624 2.00 -0.60 16.31
CA GLN A 624 0.68 -0.23 16.82
C GLN A 624 0.72 0.04 18.34
N GLN A 625 1.45 -0.76 19.09
CA GLN A 625 1.63 -0.54 20.54
C GLN A 625 2.39 0.77 20.82
N ILE A 626 3.37 1.09 20.01
CA ILE A 626 4.12 2.34 20.10
C ILE A 626 3.21 3.53 19.78
N ILE A 627 2.37 3.43 18.76
CA ILE A 627 1.38 4.46 18.42
C ILE A 627 0.42 4.67 19.58
N ASP A 628 -0.11 3.61 20.19
CA ASP A 628 -1.04 3.71 21.30
C ASP A 628 -0.39 4.37 22.53
N ARG A 629 0.86 4.03 22.81
CA ARG A 629 1.65 4.66 23.88
C ARG A 629 1.90 6.15 23.61
N LEU A 630 2.29 6.49 22.40
CA LEU A 630 2.55 7.86 22.01
C LEU A 630 1.28 8.69 21.95
N ARG A 631 0.15 8.11 21.58
CA ARG A 631 -1.15 8.81 21.54
C ARG A 631 -1.50 9.44 22.88
N VAL A 632 -1.27 8.75 23.96
CA VAL A 632 -1.51 9.27 25.31
C VAL A 632 -0.61 10.46 25.62
N LYS A 633 0.66 10.40 25.27
CA LYS A 633 1.61 11.48 25.50
C LYS A 633 1.36 12.68 24.59
N LEU A 634 1.01 12.45 23.34
CA LEU A 634 0.77 13.50 22.35
C LEU A 634 -0.52 14.27 22.62
N ALA A 635 -1.52 13.62 23.20
CA ALA A 635 -2.78 14.26 23.56
C ALA A 635 -2.63 15.36 24.64
N LYS A 636 -1.53 15.39 25.34
CA LYS A 636 -1.24 16.42 26.38
C LYS A 636 -0.78 17.76 25.78
N GLU A 637 -0.38 17.79 24.53
CA GLU A 637 0.04 19.03 23.88
C GLU A 637 -1.18 19.91 23.57
N PRO A 638 -1.22 21.15 24.08
CA PRO A 638 -2.38 22.01 23.85
C PRO A 638 -2.35 22.63 22.45
N GLY A 639 -3.52 22.86 21.87
CA GLY A 639 -3.70 23.62 20.63
C GLY A 639 -3.34 22.90 19.33
N ALA A 640 -2.91 21.65 19.39
CA ALA A 640 -2.62 20.86 18.22
C ALA A 640 -2.76 19.37 18.51
N ASN A 641 -3.05 18.60 17.46
CA ASN A 641 -3.11 17.14 17.52
C ASN A 641 -2.15 16.55 16.49
N LEU A 642 -1.40 15.54 16.88
CA LEU A 642 -0.59 14.74 15.98
C LEU A 642 -1.24 13.35 15.85
N PHE A 643 -1.62 13.01 14.64
CA PHE A 643 -2.22 11.73 14.30
C PHE A 643 -1.15 10.85 13.65
N LEU A 644 -0.84 9.73 14.28
CA LEU A 644 0.17 8.78 13.81
C LEU A 644 -0.48 7.59 13.13
N MET A 645 0.13 7.10 12.07
CA MET A 645 -0.22 5.84 11.43
C MET A 645 1.04 5.08 11.03
N ALA A 646 0.96 3.75 11.09
CA ALA A 646 2.02 2.89 10.56
C ALA A 646 1.96 2.88 9.04
N VAL A 647 3.10 3.04 8.40
CA VAL A 647 3.18 2.99 6.94
C VAL A 647 2.89 1.56 6.47
N GLN A 648 1.99 1.41 5.51
CA GLN A 648 1.60 0.13 4.92
C GLN A 648 2.14 0.01 3.49
N ASP A 649 2.42 -1.21 3.06
CA ASP A 649 2.87 -1.48 1.70
C ASP A 649 1.73 -1.33 0.67
N ILE A 650 0.49 -1.50 1.10
CA ILE A 650 -0.70 -1.27 0.28
C ILE A 650 -1.45 -0.07 0.83
N ARG A 651 -1.63 0.94 0.00
CA ARG A 651 -2.49 2.07 0.27
C ARG A 651 -3.27 2.41 -1.00
N VAL A 652 -4.57 2.53 -0.86
CA VAL A 652 -5.48 2.81 -1.97
C VAL A 652 -5.99 4.24 -1.85
N GLY A 653 -6.15 4.91 -2.98
CA GLY A 653 -6.64 6.28 -3.06
C GLY A 653 -5.52 7.30 -3.16
N GLY A 654 -5.85 8.45 -3.72
CA GLY A 654 -4.90 9.55 -3.93
C GLY A 654 -5.03 10.69 -2.92
N ARG A 655 -6.10 10.71 -2.12
CA ARG A 655 -6.32 11.78 -1.14
C ARG A 655 -5.41 11.59 0.07
N GLN A 656 -4.60 12.61 0.33
CA GLN A 656 -3.76 12.65 1.51
C GLN A 656 -4.62 12.84 2.76
N SER A 657 -4.39 12.02 3.79
CA SER A 657 -5.13 12.06 5.05
C SER A 657 -4.19 11.80 6.24
N ASN A 658 -4.64 12.20 7.41
CA ASN A 658 -3.90 12.04 8.65
C ASN A 658 -4.13 10.68 9.33
N ALA A 659 -4.91 9.81 8.71
CA ALA A 659 -5.21 8.48 9.23
C ALA A 659 -5.30 7.47 8.10
N SER A 660 -5.34 6.19 8.44
CA SER A 660 -5.25 5.09 7.48
C SER A 660 -6.51 4.88 6.65
N TYR A 661 -7.69 5.19 7.21
CA TYR A 661 -8.98 4.91 6.57
C TYR A 661 -9.78 6.19 6.40
N GLN A 662 -10.61 6.24 5.35
CA GLN A 662 -11.34 7.43 4.95
C GLN A 662 -12.83 7.14 4.77
N TYR A 663 -13.64 8.07 5.24
CA TYR A 663 -15.07 8.10 4.98
C TYR A 663 -15.41 9.48 4.38
N THR A 664 -15.87 9.51 3.14
CA THR A 664 -16.08 10.75 2.40
C THR A 664 -17.56 11.10 2.36
N LEU A 665 -17.85 12.35 2.70
CA LEU A 665 -19.17 12.95 2.56
C LEU A 665 -19.21 13.77 1.27
N LEU A 666 -20.19 13.50 0.43
CA LEU A 666 -20.42 14.22 -0.83
C LEU A 666 -21.77 14.92 -0.78
N SER A 667 -21.81 16.15 -1.27
CA SER A 667 -23.06 16.87 -1.45
C SER A 667 -22.95 17.85 -2.62
N ASP A 668 -24.05 18.00 -3.35
CA ASP A 668 -24.19 19.05 -4.35
C ASP A 668 -24.54 20.40 -3.69
N ASP A 669 -25.00 20.36 -2.43
CA ASP A 669 -25.30 21.53 -1.62
C ASP A 669 -24.21 21.73 -0.57
N LEU A 670 -23.38 22.72 -0.76
CA LEU A 670 -22.27 23.03 0.15
C LEU A 670 -22.77 23.43 1.55
N ALA A 671 -23.93 24.10 1.63
CA ALA A 671 -24.50 24.51 2.92
C ALA A 671 -24.93 23.28 3.74
N ALA A 672 -25.55 22.30 3.11
CA ALA A 672 -25.92 21.05 3.76
C ALA A 672 -24.68 20.28 4.24
N LEU A 673 -23.63 20.24 3.43
CA LEU A 673 -22.38 19.59 3.79
C LEU A 673 -21.72 20.27 5.02
N ARG A 674 -21.65 21.58 5.02
CA ARG A 674 -21.11 22.37 6.14
C ARG A 674 -21.93 22.23 7.42
N GLU A 675 -23.23 22.04 7.30
CA GLU A 675 -24.10 21.81 8.46
C GLU A 675 -23.88 20.42 9.07
N TRP A 676 -23.86 19.39 8.24
CA TRP A 676 -23.87 18.00 8.70
C TRP A 676 -22.49 17.42 9.01
N GLU A 677 -21.43 17.86 8.34
CA GLU A 677 -20.10 17.32 8.59
C GLU A 677 -19.66 17.45 10.06
N PRO A 678 -19.79 18.61 10.73
CA PRO A 678 -19.42 18.70 12.13
C PRO A 678 -20.21 17.78 13.06
N LYS A 679 -21.50 17.58 12.79
CA LYS A 679 -22.37 16.68 13.54
C LYS A 679 -21.92 15.23 13.39
N ILE A 680 -21.63 14.82 12.17
CA ILE A 680 -21.17 13.47 11.84
C ILE A 680 -19.80 13.22 12.47
N ARG A 681 -18.87 14.14 12.32
CA ARG A 681 -17.51 14.02 12.90
C ARG A 681 -17.56 13.88 14.42
N LYS A 682 -18.36 14.70 15.11
CA LYS A 682 -18.50 14.60 16.57
C LYS A 682 -19.07 13.27 16.99
N LYS A 683 -20.05 12.75 16.27
CA LYS A 683 -20.64 11.45 16.56
C LYS A 683 -19.64 10.34 16.34
N LEU A 684 -18.90 10.35 15.25
CA LEU A 684 -17.88 9.35 14.94
C LEU A 684 -16.73 9.38 15.95
N ALA A 685 -16.35 10.55 16.45
CA ALA A 685 -15.31 10.68 17.46
C ALA A 685 -15.69 10.03 18.80
N THR A 686 -16.98 9.84 19.08
CA THR A 686 -17.45 9.17 20.30
C THR A 686 -17.50 7.65 20.18
N LEU A 687 -17.33 7.08 19.00
CA LEU A 687 -17.41 5.65 18.76
C LEU A 687 -16.16 4.95 19.29
N PRO A 688 -16.31 3.87 20.09
CA PRO A 688 -15.16 3.13 20.60
C PRO A 688 -14.42 2.31 19.54
N GLU A 689 -15.04 2.09 18.38
CA GLU A 689 -14.46 1.36 17.24
C GLU A 689 -13.51 2.20 16.39
N LEU A 690 -13.48 3.52 16.59
CA LEU A 690 -12.66 4.46 15.84
C LEU A 690 -11.65 5.17 16.75
N ALA A 691 -10.47 5.44 16.20
CA ALA A 691 -9.44 6.24 16.84
C ALA A 691 -8.95 7.33 15.87
N ASP A 692 -8.41 8.41 16.42
CA ASP A 692 -7.79 9.50 15.66
C ASP A 692 -8.74 10.09 14.59
N VAL A 693 -10.02 10.25 14.94
CA VAL A 693 -11.01 10.80 14.03
C VAL A 693 -10.70 12.27 13.76
N ASN A 694 -10.50 12.60 12.49
CA ASN A 694 -10.20 13.95 12.05
C ASN A 694 -10.84 14.21 10.68
N SER A 695 -10.91 15.47 10.30
CA SER A 695 -11.55 15.89 9.06
C SER A 695 -10.67 16.86 8.31
N ASP A 696 -10.77 16.85 6.98
CA ASP A 696 -10.16 17.85 6.12
C ASP A 696 -11.02 19.12 5.96
N GLN A 697 -12.23 19.13 6.49
CA GLN A 697 -13.07 20.32 6.51
C GLN A 697 -12.73 21.20 7.71
N GLN A 698 -12.15 22.37 7.43
CA GLN A 698 -11.73 23.36 8.41
C GLN A 698 -12.28 24.71 7.97
N ASP A 699 -13.42 25.12 8.54
CA ASP A 699 -14.18 26.30 8.12
C ASP A 699 -13.99 27.49 9.07
N ASN A 700 -13.24 27.35 10.15
CA ASN A 700 -13.09 28.35 11.20
C ASN A 700 -11.72 29.08 11.15
N GLY A 701 -11.10 29.12 9.99
CA GLY A 701 -9.89 29.93 9.80
C GLY A 701 -10.19 31.39 10.03
N ALA A 702 -9.27 32.10 10.67
CA ALA A 702 -9.42 33.53 10.89
C ALA A 702 -9.30 34.29 9.57
N GLU A 703 -10.26 35.14 9.28
CA GLU A 703 -10.29 35.97 8.09
C GLU A 703 -10.61 37.42 8.49
N MET A 704 -10.04 38.36 7.76
CA MET A 704 -10.44 39.75 7.81
C MET A 704 -11.18 40.08 6.52
N ASN A 705 -12.46 40.30 6.62
CA ASN A 705 -13.32 40.60 5.48
C ASN A 705 -13.40 42.13 5.24
N LEU A 706 -12.94 42.57 4.07
CA LEU A 706 -12.95 43.95 3.66
C LEU A 706 -14.14 44.19 2.73
N VAL A 707 -14.86 45.25 3.00
CA VAL A 707 -15.96 45.71 2.16
C VAL A 707 -15.63 47.10 1.64
N TYR A 708 -15.57 47.24 0.31
CA TYR A 708 -15.34 48.51 -0.36
C TYR A 708 -16.65 49.29 -0.51
N ASP A 709 -16.55 50.62 -0.24
CA ASP A 709 -17.58 51.57 -0.62
C ASP A 709 -17.26 52.08 -2.04
N ARG A 710 -17.88 51.48 -3.04
CA ARG A 710 -17.57 51.80 -4.44
C ARG A 710 -17.94 53.23 -4.84
N ASP A 711 -18.97 53.82 -4.25
CA ASP A 711 -19.35 55.20 -4.51
C ASP A 711 -18.32 56.19 -3.99
N THR A 712 -17.81 55.95 -2.76
CA THR A 712 -16.72 56.72 -2.19
C THR A 712 -15.44 56.55 -3.00
N MET A 713 -15.15 55.33 -3.46
CA MET A 713 -13.96 55.08 -4.31
C MET A 713 -14.04 55.87 -5.61
N ALA A 714 -15.17 55.87 -6.26
CA ALA A 714 -15.38 56.59 -7.51
C ALA A 714 -15.18 58.11 -7.31
N ARG A 715 -15.72 58.63 -6.22
CA ARG A 715 -15.59 60.05 -5.84
C ARG A 715 -14.16 60.46 -5.53
N LEU A 716 -13.37 59.54 -4.93
CA LEU A 716 -11.97 59.77 -4.60
C LEU A 716 -10.99 59.50 -5.74
N GLY A 717 -11.51 58.96 -6.87
CA GLY A 717 -10.68 58.63 -8.03
C GLY A 717 -9.87 57.35 -7.86
N ILE A 718 -10.41 56.39 -7.15
CA ILE A 718 -9.78 55.08 -6.90
C ILE A 718 -10.61 53.99 -7.55
N ASP A 719 -9.99 53.13 -8.34
CA ASP A 719 -10.65 51.93 -8.87
C ASP A 719 -10.42 50.68 -8.02
N VAL A 720 -11.18 49.66 -8.22
CA VAL A 720 -11.06 48.38 -7.46
C VAL A 720 -9.72 47.71 -7.74
N GLN A 721 -9.20 47.87 -8.96
CA GLN A 721 -7.89 47.32 -9.33
C GLN A 721 -6.77 47.90 -8.48
N ALA A 722 -6.78 49.22 -8.29
CA ALA A 722 -5.79 49.89 -7.44
C ALA A 722 -5.85 49.43 -5.98
N ALA A 723 -7.06 49.32 -5.44
CA ALA A 723 -7.25 48.82 -4.07
C ALA A 723 -6.81 47.33 -3.91
N ASN A 724 -7.13 46.49 -4.84
CA ASN A 724 -6.71 45.09 -4.82
C ASN A 724 -5.20 44.94 -5.03
N SER A 725 -4.60 45.76 -5.88
CA SER A 725 -3.15 45.81 -6.05
C SER A 725 -2.44 46.27 -4.78
N LEU A 726 -3.00 47.19 -4.04
CA LEU A 726 -2.48 47.61 -2.73
C LEU A 726 -2.39 46.41 -1.78
N LEU A 727 -3.49 45.67 -1.64
CA LEU A 727 -3.54 44.50 -0.75
C LEU A 727 -2.57 43.40 -1.18
N ASN A 728 -2.47 43.11 -2.47
CA ASN A 728 -1.53 42.16 -3.01
C ASN A 728 -0.08 42.57 -2.77
N ASN A 729 0.27 43.83 -2.99
CA ASN A 729 1.61 44.37 -2.75
C ASN A 729 1.97 44.36 -1.25
N ALA A 730 0.98 44.59 -0.38
CA ALA A 730 1.22 44.68 1.05
C ALA A 730 1.30 43.31 1.74
N PHE A 731 0.44 42.37 1.39
CA PHE A 731 0.23 41.15 2.15
C PHE A 731 0.39 39.84 1.34
N GLY A 732 0.47 39.92 0.03
CA GLY A 732 0.47 38.76 -0.85
C GLY A 732 1.82 38.11 -1.08
N GLN A 733 2.90 38.53 -0.43
CA GLN A 733 4.27 38.09 -0.71
C GLN A 733 4.55 38.06 -2.22
N ARG A 734 4.31 39.17 -2.86
CA ARG A 734 4.29 39.27 -4.31
C ARG A 734 5.69 39.13 -4.90
N GLN A 735 5.85 38.25 -5.86
CA GLN A 735 7.09 38.12 -6.64
C GLN A 735 7.09 39.18 -7.73
N ILE A 736 7.91 40.21 -7.56
CA ILE A 736 7.85 41.39 -8.40
C ILE A 736 8.94 41.48 -9.46
N SER A 737 10.03 40.75 -9.30
CA SER A 737 11.14 40.74 -10.26
C SER A 737 11.87 39.41 -10.24
N THR A 738 12.67 39.16 -11.26
CA THR A 738 13.51 37.98 -11.37
C THR A 738 14.97 38.37 -11.43
N ILE A 739 15.81 37.67 -10.64
CA ILE A 739 17.26 37.83 -10.67
C ILE A 739 17.83 36.64 -11.45
N TYR A 740 18.53 36.92 -12.54
CA TYR A 740 19.13 35.90 -13.39
C TYR A 740 20.58 35.64 -12.96
N GLN A 741 20.84 34.40 -12.57
CA GLN A 741 22.17 33.89 -12.24
C GLN A 741 22.56 32.79 -13.22
N PRO A 742 23.85 32.45 -13.39
CA PRO A 742 24.28 31.46 -14.37
C PRO A 742 23.64 30.10 -14.20
N MET A 743 23.36 29.67 -12.95
CA MET A 743 22.89 28.33 -12.66
C MET A 743 21.42 28.27 -12.25
N ASN A 744 20.79 29.40 -11.93
CA ASN A 744 19.40 29.42 -11.50
C ASN A 744 18.83 30.84 -11.62
N GLN A 745 17.52 30.94 -11.44
CA GLN A 745 16.79 32.20 -11.37
C GLN A 745 16.21 32.36 -9.96
N TYR A 746 16.36 33.55 -9.40
CA TYR A 746 15.82 33.85 -8.08
C TYR A 746 14.80 34.98 -8.20
N LYS A 747 13.99 35.14 -7.18
CA LYS A 747 12.91 36.12 -7.18
C LYS A 747 13.21 37.28 -6.21
N VAL A 748 12.63 38.41 -6.52
CA VAL A 748 12.49 39.52 -5.58
C VAL A 748 11.06 39.48 -5.06
N VAL A 749 10.89 39.39 -3.74
CA VAL A 749 9.59 39.30 -3.08
C VAL A 749 9.35 40.58 -2.30
N MET A 750 8.16 41.17 -2.51
CA MET A 750 7.76 42.40 -1.83
C MET A 750 6.55 42.15 -0.94
N GLU A 751 6.64 42.62 0.27
CA GLU A 751 5.53 42.71 1.21
C GLU A 751 5.78 43.87 2.19
N VAL A 752 4.77 44.19 2.98
CA VAL A 752 4.98 45.08 4.12
C VAL A 752 5.80 44.34 5.16
N ASP A 753 6.80 45.01 5.72
CA ASP A 753 7.68 44.44 6.75
C ASP A 753 6.83 43.84 7.88
N PRO A 754 7.09 42.60 8.31
CA PRO A 754 6.33 41.93 9.38
C PRO A 754 6.21 42.71 10.68
N ARG A 755 7.12 43.63 10.97
CA ARG A 755 7.05 44.51 12.14
C ARG A 755 5.80 45.39 12.13
N TYR A 756 5.25 45.73 10.97
CA TYR A 756 4.08 46.59 10.79
C TYR A 756 2.78 45.81 10.57
N THR A 757 2.81 44.51 10.57
CA THR A 757 1.65 43.65 10.31
C THR A 757 1.32 42.69 11.46
N GLN A 758 1.73 43.07 12.69
CA GLN A 758 1.54 42.25 13.90
C GLN A 758 0.08 42.14 14.36
N ASP A 759 -0.76 43.10 13.99
CA ASP A 759 -2.14 43.17 14.39
C ASP A 759 -3.03 43.76 13.29
N ILE A 760 -4.33 43.80 13.53
CA ILE A 760 -5.35 44.28 12.59
C ILE A 760 -5.17 45.75 12.25
N SER A 761 -4.56 46.53 13.13
CA SER A 761 -4.31 47.97 12.89
C SER A 761 -3.37 48.24 11.72
N ALA A 762 -2.70 47.18 11.22
CA ALA A 762 -1.89 47.29 10.01
C ALA A 762 -2.70 47.76 8.79
N LEU A 763 -3.98 47.46 8.71
CA LEU A 763 -4.87 47.89 7.62
C LEU A 763 -5.09 49.41 7.64
N GLU A 764 -5.08 50.04 8.80
CA GLU A 764 -5.22 51.49 8.93
C GLU A 764 -4.02 52.27 8.37
N LYS A 765 -2.87 51.61 8.28
CA LYS A 765 -1.63 52.22 7.76
C LYS A 765 -1.50 52.10 6.24
N MET A 766 -2.41 51.33 5.59
CA MET A 766 -2.35 51.16 4.16
C MET A 766 -3.02 52.32 3.44
N PHE A 767 -2.54 52.69 2.26
CA PHE A 767 -3.02 53.79 1.46
C PHE A 767 -2.87 53.52 -0.04
N VAL A 768 -3.65 54.21 -0.81
CA VAL A 768 -3.60 54.23 -2.29
C VAL A 768 -3.34 55.67 -2.72
N ILE A 769 -2.54 55.82 -3.75
CA ILE A 769 -2.39 57.12 -4.41
C ILE A 769 -3.42 57.18 -5.54
N ASN A 770 -4.32 58.18 -5.48
CA ASN A 770 -5.38 58.33 -6.45
C ASN A 770 -4.87 58.97 -7.77
N ASN A 771 -5.77 59.16 -8.71
CA ASN A 771 -5.45 59.77 -10.00
C ASN A 771 -5.04 61.23 -9.92
N GLU A 772 -5.29 61.94 -8.79
CA GLU A 772 -4.87 63.29 -8.52
C GLU A 772 -3.51 63.37 -7.80
N GLY A 773 -2.88 62.23 -7.50
CA GLY A 773 -1.63 62.14 -6.80
C GLY A 773 -1.72 62.25 -5.29
N LYS A 774 -2.90 62.16 -4.70
CA LYS A 774 -3.11 62.22 -3.24
C LYS A 774 -3.09 60.84 -2.64
N ALA A 775 -2.46 60.69 -1.48
CA ALA A 775 -2.47 59.48 -0.69
C ALA A 775 -3.77 59.36 0.09
N ILE A 776 -4.60 58.38 -0.27
CA ILE A 776 -5.88 58.14 0.39
C ILE A 776 -5.76 56.89 1.26
N PRO A 777 -5.93 56.97 2.58
CA PRO A 777 -5.92 55.78 3.45
C PRO A 777 -7.02 54.81 3.09
N LEU A 778 -6.74 53.51 3.24
CA LEU A 778 -7.68 52.45 2.98
C LEU A 778 -8.99 52.57 3.78
N SER A 779 -8.88 53.07 5.01
CA SER A 779 -10.03 53.29 5.89
C SER A 779 -11.07 54.30 5.38
N TYR A 780 -10.71 55.14 4.42
CA TYR A 780 -11.64 56.14 3.85
C TYR A 780 -12.69 55.49 2.93
N PHE A 781 -12.38 54.38 2.26
CA PHE A 781 -13.24 53.74 1.32
C PHE A 781 -13.47 52.24 1.59
N ALA A 782 -12.88 51.69 2.65
CA ALA A 782 -13.09 50.30 3.01
C ALA A 782 -13.31 50.14 4.51
N LYS A 783 -14.17 49.19 4.82
CA LYS A 783 -14.39 48.73 6.20
C LYS A 783 -14.03 47.29 6.30
N TRP A 784 -13.56 46.88 7.45
CA TRP A 784 -13.20 45.48 7.69
C TRP A 784 -13.71 44.99 9.02
N GLN A 785 -13.99 43.68 9.06
CA GLN A 785 -14.44 42.98 10.26
C GLN A 785 -13.90 41.55 10.28
N PRO A 786 -13.64 41.00 11.47
CA PRO A 786 -13.28 39.60 11.57
C PRO A 786 -14.38 38.68 11.07
N ALA A 787 -14.01 37.64 10.37
CA ALA A 787 -14.88 36.61 9.88
C ALA A 787 -14.17 35.25 9.93
N ASN A 788 -14.91 34.20 9.64
CA ASN A 788 -14.35 32.86 9.49
C ASN A 788 -14.37 32.45 8.02
N ALA A 789 -13.29 31.79 7.61
CA ALA A 789 -13.14 31.29 6.26
C ALA A 789 -12.63 29.84 6.26
N PRO A 790 -12.95 29.05 5.24
CA PRO A 790 -12.37 27.73 5.10
C PRO A 790 -10.86 27.81 4.85
N LEU A 791 -10.09 26.96 5.50
CA LEU A 791 -8.66 26.81 5.26
C LEU A 791 -8.36 26.00 4.00
N SER A 792 -9.30 25.16 3.58
CA SER A 792 -9.19 24.40 2.35
C SER A 792 -10.57 24.17 1.74
N VAL A 793 -10.60 24.06 0.42
CA VAL A 793 -11.79 23.65 -0.35
C VAL A 793 -11.46 22.38 -1.08
N ASN A 794 -12.26 21.33 -0.84
CA ASN A 794 -12.02 20.01 -1.39
C ASN A 794 -13.15 19.61 -2.32
N HIS A 795 -12.78 19.02 -3.47
CA HIS A 795 -13.74 18.47 -4.42
C HIS A 795 -13.44 17.00 -4.69
N GLN A 796 -14.47 16.23 -4.95
CA GLN A 796 -14.36 14.89 -5.49
C GLN A 796 -15.25 14.78 -6.72
N GLY A 797 -14.67 14.43 -7.85
CA GLY A 797 -15.33 14.63 -9.13
C GLY A 797 -15.55 16.13 -9.33
N LEU A 798 -16.81 16.51 -9.51
CA LEU A 798 -17.23 17.91 -9.62
C LEU A 798 -18.07 18.36 -8.42
N SER A 799 -18.17 17.55 -7.38
CA SER A 799 -18.97 17.81 -6.18
C SER A 799 -18.11 18.27 -5.02
N ALA A 800 -18.70 19.04 -4.12
CA ALA A 800 -18.08 19.39 -2.85
C ALA A 800 -17.93 18.14 -1.99
N ALA A 801 -16.79 18.00 -1.34
CA ALA A 801 -16.46 16.82 -0.54
C ALA A 801 -15.84 17.20 0.79
N SER A 802 -16.12 16.38 1.81
CA SER A 802 -15.44 16.39 3.10
C SER A 802 -15.04 14.97 3.43
N THR A 803 -13.79 14.76 3.81
CA THR A 803 -13.28 13.44 4.17
C THR A 803 -12.98 13.38 5.65
N ILE A 804 -13.62 12.42 6.32
CA ILE A 804 -13.35 12.07 7.71
C ILE A 804 -12.39 10.88 7.71
N SER A 805 -11.24 11.06 8.33
CA SER A 805 -10.21 10.02 8.43
C SER A 805 -10.21 9.42 9.82
N PHE A 806 -9.90 8.15 9.92
CA PHE A 806 -9.85 7.43 11.19
C PHE A 806 -8.82 6.31 11.16
N ASN A 807 -8.35 5.93 12.35
CA ASN A 807 -7.56 4.73 12.59
C ASN A 807 -8.39 3.73 13.39
N LEU A 808 -7.93 2.49 13.43
CA LEU A 808 -8.53 1.44 14.23
C LEU A 808 -7.81 1.33 15.57
N PRO A 809 -8.52 1.34 16.71
CA PRO A 809 -7.93 1.01 18.01
C PRO A 809 -7.46 -0.45 18.04
N THR A 810 -6.51 -0.76 18.90
CA THR A 810 -6.06 -2.13 19.11
C THR A 810 -7.24 -3.04 19.48
N GLY A 811 -7.36 -4.17 18.81
CA GLY A 811 -8.46 -5.13 19.01
C GLY A 811 -9.74 -4.85 18.26
N LYS A 812 -9.79 -3.80 17.45
CA LYS A 812 -10.93 -3.49 16.57
C LYS A 812 -10.56 -3.75 15.11
N SER A 813 -11.57 -4.16 14.34
CA SER A 813 -11.40 -4.45 12.92
C SER A 813 -12.09 -3.41 12.04
N LEU A 814 -11.76 -3.41 10.75
CA LEU A 814 -12.38 -2.51 9.79
C LEU A 814 -13.88 -2.81 9.63
N SER A 815 -14.31 -4.06 9.76
CA SER A 815 -15.75 -4.40 9.73
C SER A 815 -16.50 -3.82 10.93
N ASP A 816 -15.90 -3.83 12.12
CA ASP A 816 -16.48 -3.21 13.32
C ASP A 816 -16.66 -1.71 13.11
N ALA A 817 -15.63 -1.05 12.59
CA ALA A 817 -15.67 0.37 12.28
C ALA A 817 -16.72 0.72 11.23
N SER A 818 -16.79 -0.03 10.14
CA SER A 818 -17.78 0.17 9.08
C SER A 818 -19.21 0.06 9.59
N ALA A 819 -19.48 -0.98 10.38
CA ALA A 819 -20.81 -1.19 10.96
C ALA A 819 -21.17 -0.08 11.95
N ALA A 820 -20.21 0.37 12.76
CA ALA A 820 -20.42 1.46 13.72
C ALA A 820 -20.71 2.79 13.01
N ILE A 821 -20.01 3.08 11.93
CA ILE A 821 -20.24 4.30 11.13
C ILE A 821 -21.62 4.27 10.49
N ASP A 822 -22.04 3.17 9.89
CA ASP A 822 -23.36 3.04 9.27
C ASP A 822 -24.47 3.20 10.29
N ARG A 823 -24.33 2.63 11.46
CA ARG A 823 -25.29 2.81 12.56
C ARG A 823 -25.34 4.26 13.04
N ALA A 824 -24.20 4.91 13.18
CA ALA A 824 -24.13 6.31 13.60
C ALA A 824 -24.80 7.23 12.58
N MET A 825 -24.60 7.01 11.29
CA MET A 825 -25.24 7.77 10.22
C MET A 825 -26.76 7.62 10.26
N THR A 826 -27.25 6.40 10.48
CA THR A 826 -28.68 6.14 10.62
C THR A 826 -29.27 6.81 11.86
N GLN A 827 -28.59 6.74 13.00
CA GLN A 827 -29.03 7.36 14.25
C GLN A 827 -29.11 8.88 14.17
N LEU A 828 -28.19 9.51 13.44
CA LEU A 828 -28.18 10.96 13.27
C LEU A 828 -29.29 11.47 12.34
N GLY A 829 -29.90 10.60 11.53
CA GLY A 829 -30.92 10.99 10.57
C GLY A 829 -30.39 11.89 9.47
N VAL A 830 -29.20 11.60 8.96
CA VAL A 830 -28.54 12.38 7.91
C VAL A 830 -29.43 12.44 6.66
N PRO A 831 -29.69 13.64 6.07
CA PRO A 831 -30.54 13.75 4.90
C PRO A 831 -29.88 13.09 3.68
N SER A 832 -30.71 12.71 2.70
CA SER A 832 -30.28 12.08 1.46
C SER A 832 -29.43 12.98 0.57
N THR A 833 -29.46 14.30 0.82
CA THR A 833 -28.61 15.27 0.10
C THR A 833 -27.13 15.17 0.47
N VAL A 834 -26.82 14.63 1.66
CA VAL A 834 -25.46 14.35 2.11
C VAL A 834 -25.22 12.84 2.03
N ARG A 835 -24.35 12.43 1.14
CA ARG A 835 -24.07 11.02 0.90
C ARG A 835 -22.72 10.66 1.51
N GLY A 836 -22.72 9.69 2.41
CA GLY A 836 -21.50 9.13 2.98
C GLY A 836 -21.09 7.85 2.26
N SER A 837 -19.81 7.74 1.96
CA SER A 837 -19.25 6.53 1.37
C SER A 837 -17.83 6.31 1.85
N PHE A 838 -17.42 5.04 1.92
CA PHE A 838 -16.03 4.71 2.22
C PHE A 838 -15.16 5.00 1.00
N ALA A 839 -13.97 5.51 1.24
CA ALA A 839 -12.99 5.83 0.19
C ALA A 839 -11.66 5.14 0.48
N GLY A 840 -10.81 5.03 -0.54
CA GLY A 840 -9.50 4.43 -0.42
C GLY A 840 -9.55 2.97 -0.02
N THR A 841 -8.74 2.57 0.93
CA THR A 841 -8.64 1.17 1.42
C THR A 841 -9.96 0.66 1.98
N ALA A 842 -10.74 1.52 2.66
CA ALA A 842 -12.05 1.14 3.19
C ALA A 842 -13.06 0.85 2.07
N GLN A 843 -13.00 1.55 0.95
CA GLN A 843 -13.83 1.27 -0.22
C GLN A 843 -13.50 -0.10 -0.82
N VAL A 844 -12.23 -0.41 -1.00
CA VAL A 844 -11.78 -1.72 -1.51
C VAL A 844 -12.20 -2.83 -0.57
N PHE A 845 -12.15 -2.60 0.74
CA PHE A 845 -12.66 -3.54 1.74
C PHE A 845 -14.15 -3.83 1.55
N GLN A 846 -14.98 -2.78 1.38
CA GLN A 846 -16.41 -2.95 1.16
C GLN A 846 -16.71 -3.75 -0.11
N GLU A 847 -16.02 -3.44 -1.19
CA GLU A 847 -16.17 -4.15 -2.47
C GLU A 847 -15.74 -5.61 -2.34
N THR A 848 -14.65 -5.88 -1.63
CA THR A 848 -14.15 -7.23 -1.38
C THR A 848 -15.12 -8.04 -0.52
N MET A 849 -15.69 -7.43 0.52
CA MET A 849 -16.70 -8.06 1.38
C MET A 849 -17.91 -8.55 0.59
N ASN A 850 -18.39 -7.75 -0.35
CA ASN A 850 -19.54 -8.11 -1.17
C ASN A 850 -19.26 -9.27 -2.12
N SER A 851 -18.00 -9.50 -2.49
CA SER A 851 -17.60 -10.54 -3.43
C SER A 851 -17.03 -11.80 -2.78
N GLN A 852 -16.71 -11.82 -1.48
CA GLN A 852 -16.08 -12.97 -0.81
C GLN A 852 -16.94 -14.23 -0.86
N VAL A 853 -18.21 -14.11 -0.53
CA VAL A 853 -19.14 -15.26 -0.50
C VAL A 853 -19.32 -15.83 -1.89
N ILE A 854 -19.47 -14.96 -2.89
CA ILE A 854 -19.60 -15.35 -4.30
C ILE A 854 -18.33 -16.09 -4.75
N LEU A 855 -17.17 -15.62 -4.35
CA LEU A 855 -15.89 -16.22 -4.70
C LEU A 855 -15.74 -17.63 -4.11
N ILE A 856 -16.09 -17.81 -2.85
CA ILE A 856 -16.05 -19.11 -2.17
C ILE A 856 -17.02 -20.10 -2.85
N ILE A 857 -18.24 -19.64 -3.14
CA ILE A 857 -19.25 -20.48 -3.83
C ILE A 857 -18.76 -20.84 -5.24
N ALA A 858 -18.16 -19.89 -5.95
CA ALA A 858 -17.60 -20.13 -7.29
C ALA A 858 -16.47 -21.15 -7.25
N ALA A 859 -15.61 -21.10 -6.24
CA ALA A 859 -14.52 -22.06 -6.04
C ALA A 859 -15.06 -23.46 -5.78
N ILE A 860 -16.05 -23.59 -4.92
CA ILE A 860 -16.72 -24.86 -4.62
C ILE A 860 -17.39 -25.41 -5.88
N ALA A 861 -18.11 -24.57 -6.64
CA ALA A 861 -18.77 -24.98 -7.89
C ALA A 861 -17.76 -25.44 -8.95
N THR A 862 -16.65 -24.74 -9.09
CA THR A 862 -15.57 -25.10 -10.03
C THR A 862 -14.96 -26.44 -9.67
N VAL A 863 -14.69 -26.67 -8.40
CA VAL A 863 -14.20 -27.96 -7.91
C VAL A 863 -15.21 -29.08 -8.17
N TYR A 864 -16.49 -28.84 -7.91
CA TYR A 864 -17.56 -29.81 -8.21
C TYR A 864 -17.57 -30.16 -9.69
N ILE A 865 -17.50 -29.17 -10.57
CA ILE A 865 -17.53 -29.41 -12.03
C ILE A 865 -16.31 -30.23 -12.46
N VAL A 866 -15.11 -29.86 -12.00
CA VAL A 866 -13.87 -30.58 -12.35
C VAL A 866 -13.91 -32.02 -11.84
N LEU A 867 -14.31 -32.22 -10.61
CA LEU A 867 -14.44 -33.58 -10.06
C LEU A 867 -15.53 -34.38 -10.75
N GLY A 868 -16.66 -33.74 -11.09
CA GLY A 868 -17.74 -34.41 -11.88
C GLY A 868 -17.29 -34.89 -13.24
N ILE A 869 -16.47 -34.05 -13.92
CA ILE A 869 -15.88 -34.41 -15.22
C ILE A 869 -14.88 -35.57 -15.05
N LEU A 870 -14.03 -35.54 -14.05
CA LEU A 870 -13.00 -36.55 -13.83
C LEU A 870 -13.57 -37.89 -13.41
N TYR A 871 -14.59 -37.91 -12.55
CA TYR A 871 -15.22 -39.17 -12.08
C TYR A 871 -16.46 -39.57 -12.85
N GLU A 872 -16.89 -38.73 -13.80
CA GLU A 872 -18.10 -38.93 -14.59
C GLU A 872 -19.32 -39.31 -13.73
N SER A 873 -19.50 -38.53 -12.67
CA SER A 873 -20.54 -38.74 -11.65
C SER A 873 -21.05 -37.39 -11.11
N TYR A 874 -22.33 -37.35 -10.77
CA TYR A 874 -22.92 -36.19 -10.07
C TYR A 874 -22.83 -36.31 -8.55
N VAL A 875 -22.61 -37.50 -8.02
CA VAL A 875 -22.73 -37.83 -6.59
C VAL A 875 -21.39 -37.88 -5.89
N HIS A 876 -20.38 -38.47 -6.49
CA HIS A 876 -19.05 -38.60 -5.88
C HIS A 876 -18.40 -37.26 -5.58
N PRO A 877 -18.51 -36.21 -6.42
CA PRO A 877 -18.05 -34.88 -6.04
C PRO A 877 -18.70 -34.34 -4.78
N LEU A 878 -19.99 -34.60 -4.55
CA LEU A 878 -20.68 -34.19 -3.32
C LEU A 878 -20.12 -34.90 -2.10
N THR A 879 -19.76 -36.15 -2.20
CA THR A 879 -19.09 -36.90 -1.14
C THR A 879 -17.75 -36.27 -0.79
N ILE A 880 -16.96 -35.94 -1.81
CA ILE A 880 -15.65 -35.33 -1.65
C ILE A 880 -15.80 -33.94 -1.02
N LEU A 881 -16.76 -33.12 -1.47
CA LEU A 881 -17.00 -31.80 -0.96
C LEU A 881 -17.60 -31.79 0.45
N SER A 882 -18.13 -32.87 0.96
CA SER A 882 -18.63 -33.01 2.33
C SER A 882 -17.52 -32.79 3.39
N THR A 883 -16.25 -32.81 3.02
CA THR A 883 -15.12 -32.55 3.89
C THR A 883 -14.93 -31.06 4.21
N LEU A 884 -15.48 -30.16 3.39
CA LEU A 884 -15.23 -28.72 3.50
C LEU A 884 -15.79 -28.09 4.76
N PRO A 885 -16.98 -28.42 5.27
CA PRO A 885 -17.51 -27.80 6.49
C PRO A 885 -16.60 -27.94 7.70
N SER A 886 -15.98 -29.09 7.89
CA SER A 886 -15.04 -29.30 9.00
C SER A 886 -13.79 -28.43 8.90
N ALA A 887 -13.25 -28.30 7.71
CA ALA A 887 -12.11 -27.43 7.47
C ALA A 887 -12.44 -25.95 7.71
N GLY A 888 -13.60 -25.51 7.25
CA GLY A 888 -14.07 -24.13 7.47
C GLY A 888 -14.23 -23.80 8.94
N VAL A 889 -14.84 -24.68 9.71
CA VAL A 889 -14.97 -24.51 11.17
C VAL A 889 -13.60 -24.43 11.84
N GLY A 890 -12.69 -25.32 11.48
CA GLY A 890 -11.35 -25.31 12.03
C GLY A 890 -10.59 -24.04 11.76
N ALA A 891 -10.66 -23.54 10.52
CA ALA A 891 -10.01 -22.30 10.11
C ALA A 891 -10.56 -21.07 10.88
N LEU A 892 -11.88 -20.95 10.94
CA LEU A 892 -12.52 -19.81 11.61
C LEU A 892 -12.33 -19.83 13.13
N LEU A 893 -12.39 -21.00 13.75
CA LEU A 893 -12.11 -21.15 15.19
C LEU A 893 -10.65 -20.80 15.50
N ALA A 894 -9.71 -21.22 14.67
CA ALA A 894 -8.30 -20.88 14.86
C ALA A 894 -8.05 -19.37 14.74
N LEU A 895 -8.70 -18.70 13.78
CA LEU A 895 -8.62 -17.25 13.66
C LEU A 895 -9.17 -16.54 14.91
N GLU A 896 -10.31 -16.97 15.44
CA GLU A 896 -10.86 -16.40 16.66
C GLU A 896 -9.96 -16.66 17.88
N LEU A 897 -9.41 -17.85 18.00
CA LEU A 897 -8.53 -18.21 19.12
C LEU A 897 -7.27 -17.35 19.16
N PHE A 898 -6.72 -17.02 18.00
CA PHE A 898 -5.53 -16.17 17.88
C PHE A 898 -5.85 -14.68 17.75
N ASN A 899 -7.12 -14.29 17.89
CA ASN A 899 -7.61 -12.92 17.74
C ASN A 899 -7.21 -12.28 16.39
N ALA A 900 -7.13 -13.08 15.35
CA ALA A 900 -6.85 -12.63 13.98
C ALA A 900 -8.16 -12.35 13.24
N PRO A 901 -8.37 -11.16 12.68
CA PRO A 901 -9.55 -10.90 11.88
C PRO A 901 -9.48 -11.64 10.54
N PHE A 902 -10.64 -11.87 9.94
CA PHE A 902 -10.73 -12.48 8.62
C PHE A 902 -10.30 -11.46 7.56
N SER A 903 -9.13 -11.66 7.00
CA SER A 903 -8.52 -10.77 6.00
C SER A 903 -8.52 -11.42 4.63
N LEU A 904 -8.02 -10.70 3.63
CA LEU A 904 -7.78 -11.24 2.30
C LEU A 904 -6.81 -12.43 2.33
N ILE A 905 -5.83 -12.39 3.20
CA ILE A 905 -4.88 -13.50 3.42
C ILE A 905 -5.60 -14.73 3.99
N ALA A 906 -6.50 -14.54 4.95
CA ALA A 906 -7.33 -15.63 5.46
C ALA A 906 -8.27 -16.18 4.39
N LEU A 907 -8.78 -15.36 3.50
CA LEU A 907 -9.57 -15.80 2.35
C LEU A 907 -8.76 -16.71 1.43
N ILE A 908 -7.52 -16.38 1.14
CA ILE A 908 -6.58 -17.24 0.41
C ILE A 908 -6.45 -18.59 1.13
N GLY A 909 -6.28 -18.57 2.44
CA GLY A 909 -6.20 -19.78 3.26
C GLY A 909 -7.43 -20.66 3.15
N ILE A 910 -8.61 -20.07 3.19
CA ILE A 910 -9.88 -20.79 2.98
C ILE A 910 -9.96 -21.40 1.57
N MET A 911 -9.59 -20.63 0.55
CA MET A 911 -9.55 -21.13 -0.84
C MET A 911 -8.59 -22.31 -0.98
N LEU A 912 -7.43 -22.22 -0.38
CA LEU A 912 -6.46 -23.32 -0.33
C LEU A 912 -7.02 -24.52 0.39
N LEU A 913 -7.69 -24.36 1.51
CA LEU A 913 -8.33 -25.46 2.24
C LEU A 913 -9.37 -26.17 1.39
N ILE A 914 -10.16 -25.43 0.60
CA ILE A 914 -11.11 -26.03 -0.35
C ILE A 914 -10.37 -26.99 -1.29
N GLY A 915 -9.19 -26.59 -1.74
CA GLY A 915 -8.38 -27.41 -2.63
C GLY A 915 -7.67 -28.59 -1.96
N ILE A 916 -7.22 -28.42 -0.72
CA ILE A 916 -6.35 -29.37 -0.03
C ILE A 916 -7.14 -30.48 0.67
N VAL A 917 -8.16 -30.07 1.42
CA VAL A 917 -8.86 -30.98 2.36
C VAL A 917 -9.54 -32.12 1.61
N LYS A 918 -10.00 -31.85 0.41
CA LYS A 918 -10.63 -32.87 -0.43
C LYS A 918 -9.72 -34.03 -0.85
N LYS A 919 -8.39 -33.87 -0.79
CA LYS A 919 -7.46 -34.92 -1.22
C LYS A 919 -7.65 -36.23 -0.44
N ASN A 920 -7.92 -36.11 0.86
CA ASN A 920 -8.17 -37.28 1.71
C ASN A 920 -9.42 -38.03 1.26
N ALA A 921 -10.48 -37.27 0.98
CA ALA A 921 -11.72 -37.85 0.44
C ALA A 921 -11.52 -38.43 -0.95
N ILE A 922 -10.74 -37.80 -1.81
CA ILE A 922 -10.41 -38.33 -3.14
C ILE A 922 -9.69 -39.67 -3.02
N MET A 923 -8.71 -39.79 -2.15
CA MET A 923 -7.99 -41.04 -1.93
C MET A 923 -8.90 -42.15 -1.44
N MET A 924 -9.78 -41.86 -0.48
CA MET A 924 -10.75 -42.86 0.03
C MET A 924 -11.75 -43.26 -1.01
N VAL A 925 -12.39 -42.33 -1.69
CA VAL A 925 -13.46 -42.57 -2.67
C VAL A 925 -12.92 -43.27 -3.90
N ASP A 926 -11.79 -42.88 -4.42
CA ASP A 926 -11.17 -43.49 -5.59
C ASP A 926 -10.84 -44.96 -5.35
N PHE A 927 -10.22 -45.23 -4.21
CA PHE A 927 -9.90 -46.60 -3.83
C PHE A 927 -11.16 -47.45 -3.56
N ALA A 928 -12.17 -46.88 -2.93
CA ALA A 928 -13.44 -47.57 -2.68
C ALA A 928 -14.18 -47.87 -3.97
N LEU A 929 -14.19 -46.96 -4.93
CA LEU A 929 -14.78 -47.18 -6.26
C LEU A 929 -14.06 -48.28 -7.03
N GLU A 930 -12.75 -48.31 -7.00
CA GLU A 930 -11.96 -49.34 -7.66
C GLU A 930 -12.22 -50.72 -7.05
N ALA A 931 -12.22 -50.79 -5.72
CA ALA A 931 -12.55 -52.03 -4.99
C ALA A 931 -13.97 -52.49 -5.28
N GLN A 932 -14.92 -51.60 -5.44
CA GLN A 932 -16.30 -51.89 -5.74
C GLN A 932 -16.49 -52.34 -7.19
N ARG A 933 -15.82 -51.73 -8.16
CA ARG A 933 -15.93 -52.03 -9.60
C ARG A 933 -15.16 -53.27 -9.99
N HIS A 934 -13.98 -53.52 -9.42
CA HIS A 934 -13.09 -54.62 -9.83
C HIS A 934 -12.99 -55.72 -8.79
N GLY A 935 -13.35 -55.49 -7.55
CA GLY A 935 -13.22 -56.45 -6.46
C GLY A 935 -14.55 -57.05 -5.99
N ASN A 936 -15.69 -56.65 -6.51
CA ASN A 936 -17.04 -57.12 -6.16
C ASN A 936 -17.37 -57.04 -4.66
N LEU A 937 -16.79 -56.03 -3.96
CA LEU A 937 -17.08 -55.80 -2.56
C LEU A 937 -18.37 -54.99 -2.39
N THR A 938 -19.05 -55.18 -1.27
CA THR A 938 -20.18 -54.32 -0.89
C THR A 938 -19.66 -52.88 -0.64
N PRO A 939 -20.48 -51.83 -0.86
CA PRO A 939 -20.04 -50.47 -0.63
C PRO A 939 -19.49 -50.22 0.78
N GLN A 940 -20.08 -50.84 1.80
CA GLN A 940 -19.63 -50.71 3.19
C GLN A 940 -18.26 -51.32 3.41
N GLU A 941 -18.02 -52.53 2.87
CA GLU A 941 -16.71 -53.18 2.95
C GLU A 941 -15.66 -52.46 2.13
N ALA A 942 -16.02 -51.96 0.96
CA ALA A 942 -15.13 -51.23 0.07
C ALA A 942 -14.62 -49.94 0.73
N ILE A 943 -15.51 -49.13 1.31
CA ILE A 943 -15.11 -47.87 1.97
C ILE A 943 -14.31 -48.12 3.25
N PHE A 944 -14.67 -49.18 3.99
CA PHE A 944 -13.95 -49.55 5.20
C PHE A 944 -12.49 -49.96 4.89
N GLN A 945 -12.30 -50.78 3.89
CA GLN A 945 -10.96 -51.18 3.44
C GLN A 945 -10.19 -49.98 2.87
N ALA A 946 -10.84 -49.14 2.06
CA ALA A 946 -10.22 -47.93 1.53
C ALA A 946 -9.70 -47.01 2.64
N CYS A 947 -10.50 -46.80 3.67
CA CYS A 947 -10.10 -45.96 4.81
C CYS A 947 -8.91 -46.56 5.58
N LEU A 948 -8.90 -47.88 5.79
CA LEU A 948 -7.81 -48.54 6.49
C LEU A 948 -6.51 -48.57 5.69
N LEU A 949 -6.58 -48.89 4.41
CA LEU A 949 -5.39 -48.99 3.55
C LEU A 949 -4.80 -47.61 3.22
N ARG A 950 -5.62 -46.57 3.14
CA ARG A 950 -5.17 -45.21 2.87
C ARG A 950 -4.89 -44.39 4.13
N PHE A 951 -5.05 -44.95 5.29
CA PHE A 951 -4.83 -44.25 6.55
C PHE A 951 -3.41 -43.67 6.64
N ARG A 952 -2.39 -44.47 6.36
CA ARG A 952 -0.99 -44.05 6.42
C ARG A 952 -0.66 -42.96 5.41
N PRO A 953 -0.99 -43.06 4.11
CA PRO A 953 -0.80 -41.97 3.18
C PRO A 953 -1.55 -40.70 3.56
N ILE A 954 -2.78 -40.80 4.02
CA ILE A 954 -3.59 -39.67 4.46
C ILE A 954 -2.92 -38.96 5.65
N MET A 955 -2.47 -39.72 6.65
CA MET A 955 -1.79 -39.14 7.80
C MET A 955 -0.47 -38.50 7.40
N MET A 956 0.31 -39.13 6.55
CA MET A 956 1.59 -38.57 6.05
C MET A 956 1.36 -37.25 5.34
N THR A 957 0.47 -37.20 4.40
CA THR A 957 0.21 -36.00 3.59
C THR A 957 -0.38 -34.87 4.41
N THR A 958 -1.29 -35.16 5.31
CA THR A 958 -1.91 -34.17 6.18
C THR A 958 -0.89 -33.60 7.18
N LEU A 959 -0.07 -34.44 7.83
CA LEU A 959 0.97 -33.97 8.71
C LEU A 959 2.07 -33.22 7.97
N ALA A 960 2.43 -33.63 6.75
CA ALA A 960 3.36 -32.89 5.91
C ALA A 960 2.84 -31.49 5.59
N ALA A 961 1.57 -31.36 5.18
CA ALA A 961 0.94 -30.07 4.95
C ALA A 961 0.86 -29.21 6.23
N LEU A 962 0.52 -29.84 7.34
CA LEU A 962 0.43 -29.18 8.64
C LEU A 962 1.80 -28.62 9.08
N PHE A 963 2.84 -29.42 9.04
CA PHE A 963 4.18 -29.00 9.42
C PHE A 963 4.80 -28.05 8.39
N GLY A 964 4.41 -28.15 7.13
CA GLY A 964 4.77 -27.18 6.11
C GLY A 964 4.19 -25.79 6.37
N ALA A 965 2.99 -25.72 6.93
CA ALA A 965 2.34 -24.46 7.29
C ALA A 965 2.68 -23.96 8.70
N LEU A 966 3.11 -24.84 9.60
CA LEU A 966 3.38 -24.50 11.00
C LEU A 966 4.43 -23.40 11.19
N PRO A 967 5.54 -23.33 10.43
CA PRO A 967 6.49 -22.22 10.54
C PRO A 967 5.86 -20.86 10.27
N LEU A 968 4.85 -20.76 9.43
CA LEU A 968 4.11 -19.50 9.19
C LEU A 968 3.36 -19.05 10.45
N VAL A 969 2.77 -19.98 11.20
CA VAL A 969 2.06 -19.68 12.45
C VAL A 969 3.03 -19.19 13.52
N LEU A 970 4.17 -19.85 13.65
CA LEU A 970 5.19 -19.57 14.66
C LEU A 970 6.15 -18.46 14.25
N SER A 971 6.03 -17.97 13.04
CA SER A 971 6.90 -16.93 12.50
C SER A 971 6.79 -15.65 13.32
N GLY A 972 7.92 -15.13 13.75
CA GLY A 972 8.06 -13.82 14.35
C GLY A 972 8.93 -12.94 13.46
N GLY A 973 9.20 -11.69 13.86
CA GLY A 973 10.05 -10.78 13.13
C GLY A 973 9.30 -9.99 12.06
N ASP A 974 10.04 -9.40 11.14
CA ASP A 974 9.49 -8.52 10.11
C ASP A 974 8.53 -9.27 9.17
N GLY A 975 7.36 -8.69 8.93
CA GLY A 975 6.36 -9.24 8.02
C GLY A 975 5.55 -10.41 8.56
N SER A 976 5.67 -10.77 9.84
CA SER A 976 4.93 -11.87 10.46
C SER A 976 3.42 -11.66 10.43
N GLU A 977 2.96 -10.42 10.44
CA GLU A 977 1.54 -10.04 10.36
C GLU A 977 0.87 -10.52 9.06
N LEU A 978 1.62 -10.60 7.98
CA LEU A 978 1.13 -11.14 6.71
C LEU A 978 1.11 -12.66 6.69
N ARG A 979 2.09 -13.28 7.32
CA ARG A 979 2.30 -14.74 7.25
C ARG A 979 1.42 -15.52 8.20
N GLN A 980 1.23 -14.99 9.41
CA GLN A 980 0.49 -15.69 10.45
C GLN A 980 -0.96 -16.02 10.09
N PRO A 981 -1.77 -15.12 9.51
CA PRO A 981 -3.15 -15.45 9.17
C PRO A 981 -3.29 -16.63 8.22
N LEU A 982 -2.42 -16.73 7.23
CA LEU A 982 -2.42 -17.86 6.30
C LEU A 982 -2.09 -19.17 7.00
N GLY A 983 -1.03 -19.17 7.79
CA GLY A 983 -0.61 -20.34 8.57
C GLY A 983 -1.68 -20.78 9.55
N ILE A 984 -2.28 -19.86 10.30
CA ILE A 984 -3.35 -20.14 11.27
C ILE A 984 -4.54 -20.79 10.58
N THR A 985 -4.99 -20.21 9.47
CA THR A 985 -6.14 -20.72 8.72
C THR A 985 -5.90 -22.15 8.24
N ILE A 986 -4.76 -22.41 7.65
CA ILE A 986 -4.43 -23.72 7.09
C ILE A 986 -4.24 -24.76 8.19
N VAL A 987 -3.50 -24.43 9.23
CA VAL A 987 -3.26 -25.35 10.35
C VAL A 987 -4.57 -25.69 11.06
N GLY A 988 -5.38 -24.70 11.38
CA GLY A 988 -6.69 -24.92 12.03
C GLY A 988 -7.62 -25.74 11.18
N GLY A 989 -7.72 -25.44 9.90
CA GLY A 989 -8.55 -26.18 8.96
C GLY A 989 -8.10 -27.63 8.79
N LEU A 990 -6.80 -27.86 8.67
CA LEU A 990 -6.25 -29.21 8.51
C LEU A 990 -6.46 -30.07 9.77
N VAL A 991 -6.23 -29.52 10.94
CA VAL A 991 -6.43 -30.26 12.21
C VAL A 991 -7.87 -30.69 12.37
N MET A 992 -8.82 -29.77 12.21
CA MET A 992 -10.24 -30.09 12.38
C MET A 992 -10.74 -31.03 11.29
N SER A 993 -10.30 -30.78 10.06
CA SER A 993 -10.64 -31.66 8.92
C SER A 993 -10.11 -33.07 9.13
N GLN A 994 -8.87 -33.22 9.57
CA GLN A 994 -8.30 -34.54 9.82
C GLN A 994 -9.12 -35.32 10.86
N LEU A 995 -9.56 -34.66 11.93
CA LEU A 995 -10.35 -35.29 12.99
C LEU A 995 -11.73 -35.71 12.51
N LEU A 996 -12.41 -34.89 11.69
CA LEU A 996 -13.79 -35.14 11.28
C LEU A 996 -13.91 -35.90 9.95
N THR A 997 -13.08 -35.61 8.97
CA THR A 997 -13.17 -36.17 7.63
C THR A 997 -13.01 -37.70 7.58
N LEU A 998 -12.13 -38.23 8.41
CA LEU A 998 -11.91 -39.67 8.51
C LEU A 998 -13.17 -40.44 8.93
N TYR A 999 -14.12 -39.78 9.55
CA TYR A 999 -15.38 -40.35 10.00
C TYR A 999 -16.58 -39.93 9.13
N THR A 1000 -16.60 -38.68 8.66
CA THR A 1000 -17.75 -38.16 7.89
C THR A 1000 -17.77 -38.63 6.46
N THR A 1001 -16.64 -38.73 5.80
CA THR A 1001 -16.55 -39.13 4.38
C THR A 1001 -17.09 -40.54 4.16
N PRO A 1002 -16.73 -41.57 4.94
CA PRO A 1002 -17.33 -42.90 4.77
C PRO A 1002 -18.84 -42.90 4.92
N VAL A 1003 -19.37 -42.18 5.89
CA VAL A 1003 -20.81 -42.07 6.15
C VAL A 1003 -21.54 -41.41 4.99
N VAL A 1004 -21.01 -40.31 4.48
CA VAL A 1004 -21.58 -39.59 3.33
C VAL A 1004 -21.53 -40.44 2.07
N TYR A 1005 -20.43 -41.18 1.85
CA TYR A 1005 -20.31 -42.14 0.73
C TYR A 1005 -21.41 -43.18 0.76
N LEU A 1006 -21.66 -43.77 1.92
CA LEU A 1006 -22.72 -44.74 2.09
C LEU A 1006 -24.13 -44.15 1.93
N PHE A 1007 -24.33 -42.93 2.44
CA PHE A 1007 -25.61 -42.24 2.29
C PHE A 1007 -25.96 -42.00 0.82
N PHE A 1008 -25.02 -41.53 0.02
CA PHE A 1008 -25.23 -41.29 -1.40
C PHE A 1008 -25.36 -42.60 -2.19
N ASP A 1009 -24.67 -43.62 -1.79
CA ASP A 1009 -24.84 -44.93 -2.42
C ASP A 1009 -26.25 -45.47 -2.19
N ARG A 1010 -26.77 -45.40 -0.95
CA ARG A 1010 -28.17 -45.78 -0.63
C ARG A 1010 -29.16 -44.90 -1.40
N LEU A 1011 -28.91 -43.64 -1.54
CA LEU A 1011 -29.75 -42.70 -2.28
C LEU A 1011 -29.78 -43.07 -3.77
N ARG A 1012 -28.64 -43.39 -4.34
CA ARG A 1012 -28.51 -43.82 -5.72
C ARG A 1012 -29.31 -45.09 -5.99
N LEU A 1013 -29.23 -46.10 -5.10
CA LEU A 1013 -30.00 -47.32 -5.19
C LEU A 1013 -31.50 -47.08 -5.08
N ARG A 1014 -31.91 -46.08 -4.30
CA ARG A 1014 -33.31 -45.75 -4.07
C ARG A 1014 -33.97 -45.02 -5.26
N PHE A 1015 -33.21 -44.18 -5.98
CA PHE A 1015 -33.73 -43.33 -7.05
C PHE A 1015 -33.41 -43.84 -8.46
N PHE A 1016 -32.39 -44.64 -8.65
CA PHE A 1016 -31.90 -45.10 -9.95
C PHE A 1016 -31.87 -46.62 -10.11
N ALA A 1017 -32.42 -47.35 -9.18
CA ALA A 1017 -32.49 -48.81 -9.26
C ALA A 1017 -33.57 -49.29 -10.22
#